data_649a7962f7d06cee7fd2ad1055595aab
#
_entry.id   649a7962f7d06cee7fd2ad1055595aab
#
_cell.length_a   1.000
_cell.length_b   1.000
_cell.length_c   1.000
_cell.angle_alpha   90.00
_cell.angle_beta   90.00
_cell.angle_gamma   90.00
#
_symmetry.space_group_name_H-M   'P 1'
#
loop_
_entity.id
_entity.type
_entity.pdbx_description
1 polymer ?
#
loop_
_entity_poly.entity_id
_entity_poly.type
_entity_poly.pdbx_seq_one_letter_code
_entity_poly.pdbx_strand_id
1 'polypeptide(L)'
;MAERRENTQKKKTDPIVVILSGLYLLFLASAILLIGRICYIQWIWEPDKELEGSFKPRTLRRTLQPNRGAIIASDGRLLAVSTPMYQLYMDCTVRKDVYRNDSKKGAAREAEWQEKARSFALGFAALTGDHGTDYARMILSGREKGSKYMKLGPEISHETLQKVQDLPLISEGRYASGIIVERKDTRQYPYGTLARRTIGYVKNNDNSNGNNHIGLEGKFDYVLHGKEGVEYLRQTEDREWIQDFDSTFVSPENGQDVRTTLDINIQDIADEALRKQITETDEIEGGCVVVMDVATGAIRAMVNLLRDSTNGTLNETLNMVIGRKGEPGSVFKTTTLTTVIEDGFIHSLDDKIPSNHGYLAPWKGNDNHIIDYEREHGGAREIPIIEGFKVSSNYMFRYLAVTNYRNDPKKFLDHLYQYKLGQAFDFDLDGLATPTIPSPDSPYWSATDLGQVAMGYSVAVTPLHIITFYNALANDGKMMKPYLVEDIEKDGVVKKKLGPSVLNAAICSKATADTITRGLKAVIEEGTAKRLRSAAWEVAGKTGTSWVILTPQEQKGSTDPYSDKWGRKKNQATFVCFFPADEPRYTALVTLYSKLSSRTFYGGTLPALAMLDIVNGIHALDNSQAEPLSSKAQAPSMGREIEFEQAKAGKSSPVPDLKGLGLKDAIYAIENSGYRCSYSGSGHVSSQSPAPGKAAAPGSTVTITLQ
;
A
#
# COMPACT_ATOMS: atom_id res chain seq x y z
N MET A 1 -105.01 77.54 -39.47
CA MET A 1 -104.00 76.99 -40.35
C MET A 1 -102.75 77.83 -40.24
N ALA A 2 -101.78 77.36 -39.53
CA ALA A 2 -100.50 78.01 -39.43
C ALA A 2 -99.41 76.92 -39.38
N GLU A 3 -98.62 76.85 -40.38
CA GLU A 3 -97.51 75.99 -40.55
C GLU A 3 -96.32 76.46 -39.60
N ARG A 4 -95.85 75.59 -38.73
CA ARG A 4 -94.65 75.79 -37.96
C ARG A 4 -93.46 75.27 -38.77
N ARG A 5 -92.60 76.13 -39.21
CA ARG A 5 -91.30 75.76 -39.77
C ARG A 5 -90.30 75.55 -38.62
N GLU A 6 -89.73 74.36 -38.45
CA GLU A 6 -88.65 73.99 -37.60
C GLU A 6 -87.34 74.44 -38.26
N ASN A 7 -86.60 75.22 -37.54
CA ASN A 7 -85.30 75.75 -37.96
C ASN A 7 -84.21 74.91 -37.35
N THR A 8 -83.61 73.96 -38.07
CA THR A 8 -82.50 73.16 -37.69
C THR A 8 -81.18 73.92 -37.79
N GLN A 9 -80.67 74.47 -36.67
CA GLN A 9 -79.35 74.98 -36.59
C GLN A 9 -78.33 73.89 -36.57
N LYS A 10 -77.43 73.76 -37.58
CA LYS A 10 -76.23 72.94 -37.56
C LYS A 10 -75.26 73.52 -36.55
N LYS A 11 -75.08 72.82 -35.42
CA LYS A 11 -74.01 73.10 -34.48
C LYS A 11 -72.64 72.92 -35.18
N LYS A 12 -71.89 73.98 -35.42
CA LYS A 12 -70.50 73.89 -35.83
C LYS A 12 -69.73 73.27 -34.70
N THR A 13 -69.19 72.10 -34.95
CA THR A 13 -68.26 71.41 -34.00
C THR A 13 -67.00 72.18 -33.86
N ASP A 14 -66.61 72.47 -32.61
CA ASP A 14 -65.44 73.26 -32.28
C ASP A 14 -64.20 72.57 -32.83
N PRO A 15 -63.32 73.21 -33.64
CA PRO A 15 -62.13 72.59 -34.23
C PRO A 15 -61.20 71.95 -33.22
N ILE A 16 -61.16 72.47 -31.96
CA ILE A 16 -60.38 71.96 -30.88
C ILE A 16 -60.89 70.57 -30.46
N VAL A 17 -62.22 70.37 -30.43
CA VAL A 17 -62.83 69.07 -30.07
C VAL A 17 -62.54 67.98 -31.15
N VAL A 18 -62.51 68.36 -32.43
CA VAL A 18 -62.17 67.47 -33.52
C VAL A 18 -60.70 67.06 -33.47
N ILE A 19 -59.78 68.01 -33.16
CA ILE A 19 -58.34 67.67 -32.98
C ILE A 19 -58.11 66.80 -31.78
N LEU A 20 -58.71 67.11 -30.62
CA LEU A 20 -58.65 66.30 -29.41
C LEU A 20 -59.22 64.88 -29.62
N SER A 21 -60.36 64.75 -30.32
CA SER A 21 -60.95 63.47 -30.66
C SER A 21 -60.02 62.64 -31.60
N GLY A 22 -59.39 63.38 -32.57
CA GLY A 22 -58.39 62.76 -33.45
C GLY A 22 -57.16 62.26 -32.72
N LEU A 23 -56.60 63.05 -31.78
CA LEU A 23 -55.51 62.61 -30.92
C LEU A 23 -55.87 61.47 -30.02
N TYR A 24 -57.07 61.47 -29.41
CA TYR A 24 -57.57 60.36 -28.60
C TYR A 24 -57.71 59.06 -29.40
N LEU A 25 -58.25 59.14 -30.61
CA LEU A 25 -58.34 57.96 -31.51
C LEU A 25 -56.95 57.44 -31.93
N LEU A 26 -56.00 58.34 -32.14
CA LEU A 26 -54.62 58.00 -32.47
C LEU A 26 -53.94 57.24 -31.28
N PHE A 27 -54.12 57.73 -30.04
CA PHE A 27 -53.62 57.08 -28.84
C PHE A 27 -54.32 55.74 -28.61
N LEU A 28 -55.63 55.64 -28.83
CA LEU A 28 -56.38 54.41 -28.71
C LEU A 28 -55.93 53.37 -29.75
N ALA A 29 -55.73 53.77 -31.01
CA ALA A 29 -55.19 52.93 -32.05
C ALA A 29 -53.77 52.45 -31.75
N SER A 30 -52.91 53.35 -31.24
CA SER A 30 -51.56 52.99 -30.81
C SER A 30 -51.56 52.00 -29.63
N ALA A 31 -52.47 52.20 -28.67
CA ALA A 31 -52.63 51.28 -27.54
C ALA A 31 -53.14 49.89 -28.02
N ILE A 32 -54.07 49.82 -28.93
CA ILE A 32 -54.57 48.58 -29.51
C ILE A 32 -53.49 47.86 -30.32
N LEU A 33 -52.66 48.62 -31.07
CA LEU A 33 -51.51 48.06 -31.80
C LEU A 33 -50.45 47.51 -30.86
N LEU A 34 -50.13 48.19 -29.74
CA LEU A 34 -49.22 47.76 -28.73
C LEU A 34 -49.72 46.48 -28.04
N ILE A 35 -50.98 46.46 -27.61
CA ILE A 35 -51.61 45.25 -27.02
C ILE A 35 -51.60 44.11 -28.01
N GLY A 36 -51.99 44.33 -29.26
CA GLY A 36 -51.93 43.31 -30.30
C GLY A 36 -50.52 42.78 -30.53
N ARG A 37 -49.50 43.67 -30.49
CA ARG A 37 -48.11 43.26 -30.62
C ARG A 37 -47.63 42.42 -29.41
N ILE A 38 -48.06 42.79 -28.22
CA ILE A 38 -47.75 42.05 -27.00
C ILE A 38 -48.40 40.66 -27.05
N CYS A 39 -49.71 40.58 -27.42
CA CYS A 39 -50.38 39.33 -27.57
C CYS A 39 -49.73 38.46 -28.67
N TYR A 40 -49.32 39.06 -29.78
CA TYR A 40 -48.63 38.35 -30.86
C TYR A 40 -47.27 37.79 -30.34
N ILE A 41 -46.51 38.55 -29.59
CA ILE A 41 -45.21 38.10 -29.01
C ILE A 41 -45.45 36.99 -27.96
N GLN A 42 -46.52 37.11 -27.14
CA GLN A 42 -46.78 36.12 -26.09
C GLN A 42 -47.36 34.78 -26.57
N TRP A 43 -48.20 34.81 -27.65
CA TRP A 43 -48.98 33.62 -28.01
C TRP A 43 -48.70 33.10 -29.40
N ILE A 44 -48.10 33.86 -30.29
CA ILE A 44 -47.96 33.45 -31.71
C ILE A 44 -46.48 33.49 -32.16
N TRP A 45 -45.68 34.45 -31.63
CA TRP A 45 -44.31 34.58 -32.06
C TRP A 45 -43.41 33.51 -31.37
N GLU A 46 -42.87 32.57 -32.18
CA GLU A 46 -41.80 31.68 -31.73
C GLU A 46 -40.46 32.32 -32.15
N PRO A 47 -39.52 32.44 -31.20
CA PRO A 47 -38.18 32.93 -31.54
C PRO A 47 -37.49 31.95 -32.50
N ASP A 48 -36.74 32.47 -33.46
CA ASP A 48 -35.87 31.66 -34.29
C ASP A 48 -34.97 30.77 -33.42
N LYS A 49 -34.75 29.52 -33.86
CA LYS A 49 -33.96 28.50 -33.09
C LYS A 49 -32.59 29.04 -32.70
N GLU A 50 -31.97 29.93 -33.47
CA GLU A 50 -30.72 30.60 -33.11
C GLU A 50 -30.89 31.62 -31.96
N LEU A 51 -32.01 32.36 -31.93
CA LEU A 51 -32.32 33.25 -30.83
C LEU A 51 -32.73 32.49 -29.56
N GLU A 52 -33.47 31.42 -29.68
CA GLU A 52 -33.84 30.55 -28.56
C GLU A 52 -32.58 29.95 -27.88
N GLY A 53 -31.57 29.57 -28.69
CA GLY A 53 -30.27 29.09 -28.22
C GLY A 53 -29.46 30.16 -27.50
N SER A 54 -29.65 31.47 -27.83
CA SER A 54 -28.92 32.59 -27.16
C SER A 54 -29.55 33.00 -25.82
N PHE A 55 -30.82 32.68 -25.59
CA PHE A 55 -31.52 32.98 -24.33
C PHE A 55 -31.46 31.83 -23.31
N LYS A 56 -31.17 30.61 -23.76
CA LYS A 56 -30.98 29.50 -22.82
C LYS A 56 -29.62 29.64 -22.13
N PRO A 57 -29.58 29.75 -20.79
CA PRO A 57 -28.30 29.79 -20.09
C PRO A 57 -27.51 28.52 -20.41
N ARG A 58 -26.26 28.67 -20.79
CA ARG A 58 -25.37 27.54 -21.00
C ARG A 58 -25.17 26.86 -19.65
N THR A 59 -25.56 25.56 -19.57
CA THR A 59 -25.36 24.74 -18.39
C THR A 59 -24.23 23.76 -18.66
N LEU A 60 -23.39 23.53 -17.65
CA LEU A 60 -22.30 22.55 -17.66
C LEU A 60 -22.51 21.60 -16.49
N ARG A 61 -22.63 20.32 -16.82
CA ARG A 61 -22.62 19.27 -15.80
C ARG A 61 -21.17 18.99 -15.40
N ARG A 62 -20.86 19.13 -14.13
CA ARG A 62 -19.56 18.83 -13.55
C ARG A 62 -19.68 17.67 -12.57
N THR A 63 -18.86 16.63 -12.75
CA THR A 63 -18.76 15.52 -11.83
C THR A 63 -17.84 15.90 -10.69
N LEU A 64 -18.30 15.68 -9.45
CA LEU A 64 -17.51 15.90 -8.24
C LEU A 64 -16.92 14.57 -7.80
N GLN A 65 -15.60 14.49 -7.76
CA GLN A 65 -14.91 13.27 -7.35
C GLN A 65 -14.95 13.12 -5.82
N PRO A 66 -15.26 11.92 -5.30
CA PRO A 66 -15.16 11.64 -3.88
C PRO A 66 -13.69 11.52 -3.45
N ASN A 67 -13.40 11.74 -2.17
CA ASN A 67 -12.11 11.37 -1.61
C ASN A 67 -12.04 9.85 -1.46
N ARG A 68 -10.98 9.23 -2.00
CA ARG A 68 -10.72 7.80 -1.84
C ARG A 68 -10.34 7.49 -0.40
N GLY A 69 -10.95 6.46 0.20
CA GLY A 69 -10.67 6.00 1.56
C GLY A 69 -9.20 5.62 1.78
N ALA A 70 -8.73 5.69 3.01
CA ALA A 70 -7.38 5.33 3.39
C ALA A 70 -7.21 3.81 3.55
N ILE A 71 -5.97 3.32 3.39
CA ILE A 71 -5.56 1.99 3.85
C ILE A 71 -4.69 2.21 5.09
N ILE A 72 -5.05 1.57 6.18
CA ILE A 72 -4.54 1.85 7.52
C ILE A 72 -3.87 0.58 8.07
N ALA A 73 -2.70 0.70 8.69
CA ALA A 73 -2.03 -0.38 9.39
C ALA A 73 -2.76 -0.74 10.70
N SER A 74 -2.41 -1.87 11.31
CA SER A 74 -3.02 -2.33 12.57
C SER A 74 -2.89 -1.32 13.72
N ASP A 75 -1.83 -0.53 13.72
CA ASP A 75 -1.55 0.50 14.73
C ASP A 75 -2.11 1.90 14.40
N GLY A 76 -2.86 2.02 13.30
CA GLY A 76 -3.48 3.28 12.86
C GLY A 76 -2.63 4.14 11.94
N ARG A 77 -1.40 3.75 11.62
CA ARG A 77 -0.56 4.47 10.64
C ARG A 77 -1.11 4.32 9.21
N LEU A 78 -1.01 5.39 8.42
CA LEU A 78 -1.55 5.42 7.05
C LEU A 78 -0.60 4.72 6.08
N LEU A 79 -1.06 3.65 5.42
CA LEU A 79 -0.32 2.93 4.38
C LEU A 79 -0.55 3.52 2.98
N ALA A 80 -1.78 3.96 2.72
CA ALA A 80 -2.16 4.67 1.52
C ALA A 80 -3.23 5.72 1.85
N VAL A 81 -3.03 6.96 1.39
CA VAL A 81 -3.94 8.07 1.66
C VAL A 81 -4.06 8.97 0.44
N SER A 82 -5.26 9.53 0.21
CA SER A 82 -5.48 10.53 -0.83
C SER A 82 -5.29 11.91 -0.24
N THR A 83 -4.35 12.68 -0.77
CA THR A 83 -4.10 14.06 -0.36
C THR A 83 -4.44 15.01 -1.49
N PRO A 84 -5.10 16.15 -1.22
CA PRO A 84 -5.33 17.16 -2.22
C PRO A 84 -3.98 17.76 -2.67
N MET A 85 -3.70 17.60 -3.94
CA MET A 85 -2.60 18.26 -4.63
C MET A 85 -3.18 19.27 -5.60
N TYR A 86 -2.36 20.18 -6.06
CA TYR A 86 -2.79 21.24 -6.96
C TYR A 86 -1.87 21.31 -8.17
N GLN A 87 -2.48 21.24 -9.37
CA GLN A 87 -1.79 21.44 -10.62
C GLN A 87 -2.06 22.84 -11.14
N LEU A 88 -1.01 23.58 -11.44
CA LEU A 88 -1.13 24.88 -12.08
C LEU A 88 -1.17 24.72 -13.60
N TYR A 89 -2.08 25.46 -14.21
CA TYR A 89 -2.14 25.71 -15.65
C TYR A 89 -2.15 27.20 -15.92
N MET A 90 -1.84 27.60 -17.13
CA MET A 90 -1.79 29.00 -17.51
C MET A 90 -2.43 29.26 -18.85
N ASP A 91 -3.34 30.22 -18.89
CA ASP A 91 -3.78 30.90 -20.11
C ASP A 91 -2.81 32.05 -20.42
N CYS A 92 -1.87 31.77 -21.31
CA CYS A 92 -0.89 32.78 -21.72
C CYS A 92 -1.47 33.89 -22.59
N THR A 93 -2.74 33.78 -23.01
CA THR A 93 -3.38 34.83 -23.89
C THR A 93 -4.11 35.87 -23.09
N VAL A 94 -4.18 35.75 -21.77
CA VAL A 94 -4.92 36.68 -20.90
C VAL A 94 -4.55 38.14 -21.20
N ARG A 95 -5.57 39.02 -21.42
CA ARG A 95 -5.43 40.45 -21.72
C ARG A 95 -4.54 40.80 -22.94
N LYS A 96 -4.03 39.83 -23.72
CA LYS A 96 -3.13 40.06 -24.87
C LYS A 96 -3.79 40.96 -25.92
N ASP A 97 -5.07 40.70 -26.26
CA ASP A 97 -5.81 41.51 -27.23
C ASP A 97 -6.14 42.88 -26.70
N VAL A 98 -6.44 43.01 -25.39
CA VAL A 98 -6.67 44.31 -24.73
C VAL A 98 -5.41 45.16 -24.81
N TYR A 99 -4.26 44.62 -24.54
CA TYR A 99 -2.99 45.35 -24.59
C TYR A 99 -2.62 45.68 -26.04
N ARG A 100 -2.85 44.81 -27.00
CA ARG A 100 -2.58 45.06 -28.43
C ARG A 100 -3.45 46.21 -28.97
N ASN A 101 -4.69 46.36 -28.49
CA ASN A 101 -5.64 47.38 -28.98
C ASN A 101 -5.48 48.73 -28.25
N ASP A 102 -4.72 48.79 -27.15
CA ASP A 102 -4.43 50.04 -26.42
C ASP A 102 -3.19 50.73 -27.02
N SER A 103 -3.40 51.66 -27.95
CA SER A 103 -2.32 52.36 -28.67
C SER A 103 -1.45 53.24 -27.78
N LYS A 104 -1.91 53.65 -26.57
CA LYS A 104 -1.17 54.58 -25.69
C LYS A 104 -0.35 53.85 -24.61
N LYS A 105 -0.89 52.78 -24.01
CA LYS A 105 -0.29 52.11 -22.85
C LYS A 105 -0.08 50.60 -23.05
N GLY A 106 -0.54 50.06 -24.18
CA GLY A 106 -0.55 48.62 -24.40
C GLY A 106 0.84 47.98 -24.34
N ALA A 107 1.83 48.58 -24.99
CA ALA A 107 3.21 48.06 -24.97
C ALA A 107 3.83 48.08 -23.56
N ALA A 108 3.57 49.11 -22.77
CA ALA A 108 4.05 49.20 -21.40
C ALA A 108 3.40 48.15 -20.49
N ARG A 109 2.08 47.90 -20.63
CA ARG A 109 1.34 46.86 -19.89
C ARG A 109 1.78 45.45 -20.27
N GLU A 110 2.07 45.23 -21.52
CA GLU A 110 2.61 43.97 -21.99
C GLU A 110 4.01 43.70 -21.40
N ALA A 111 4.89 44.68 -21.37
CA ALA A 111 6.21 44.57 -20.76
C ALA A 111 6.12 44.33 -19.23
N GLU A 112 5.21 45.03 -18.54
CA GLU A 112 4.93 44.83 -17.12
C GLU A 112 4.44 43.42 -16.83
N TRP A 113 3.51 42.89 -17.65
CA TRP A 113 3.01 41.53 -17.50
C TRP A 113 4.14 40.52 -17.69
N GLN A 114 4.99 40.70 -18.71
CA GLN A 114 6.14 39.81 -18.96
C GLN A 114 7.15 39.81 -17.80
N GLU A 115 7.39 40.97 -17.18
CA GLU A 115 8.30 41.09 -16.03
C GLU A 115 7.72 40.36 -14.79
N LYS A 116 6.41 40.54 -14.52
CA LYS A 116 5.71 39.81 -13.47
C LYS A 116 5.72 38.30 -13.73
N ALA A 117 5.60 37.88 -15.00
CA ALA A 117 5.68 36.47 -15.38
C ALA A 117 7.08 35.87 -15.14
N ARG A 118 8.16 36.65 -15.38
CA ARG A 118 9.53 36.23 -15.03
C ARG A 118 9.72 36.12 -13.52
N SER A 119 9.24 37.10 -12.76
CA SER A 119 9.32 37.09 -11.30
C SER A 119 8.53 35.93 -10.70
N PHE A 120 7.32 35.66 -11.21
CA PHE A 120 6.54 34.48 -10.84
C PHE A 120 7.30 33.17 -11.14
N ALA A 121 7.86 33.05 -12.34
CA ALA A 121 8.58 31.84 -12.76
C ALA A 121 9.77 31.52 -11.86
N LEU A 122 10.54 32.55 -11.47
CA LEU A 122 11.67 32.39 -10.54
C LEU A 122 11.21 31.97 -9.15
N GLY A 123 10.18 32.62 -8.61
CA GLY A 123 9.61 32.28 -7.30
C GLY A 123 8.99 30.87 -7.31
N PHE A 124 8.30 30.51 -8.38
CA PHE A 124 7.69 29.18 -8.52
C PHE A 124 8.74 28.08 -8.59
N ALA A 125 9.82 28.27 -9.37
CA ALA A 125 10.94 27.32 -9.43
C ALA A 125 11.60 27.13 -8.05
N ALA A 126 11.79 28.21 -7.30
CA ALA A 126 12.37 28.15 -5.96
C ALA A 126 11.48 27.39 -4.96
N LEU A 127 10.15 27.59 -5.01
CA LEU A 127 9.20 26.94 -4.11
C LEU A 127 8.97 25.45 -4.45
N THR A 128 9.09 25.08 -5.73
CA THR A 128 8.90 23.70 -6.20
C THR A 128 10.19 22.90 -6.19
N GLY A 129 11.35 23.54 -6.04
CA GLY A 129 12.66 22.91 -6.15
C GLY A 129 13.03 22.47 -7.56
N ASP A 130 12.24 22.84 -8.57
CA ASP A 130 12.48 22.52 -9.98
C ASP A 130 13.31 23.61 -10.66
N HIS A 131 14.61 23.59 -10.37
CA HIS A 131 15.58 24.53 -10.94
C HIS A 131 16.03 24.16 -12.38
N GLY A 132 15.64 23.00 -12.87
CA GLY A 132 15.98 22.55 -14.24
C GLY A 132 15.06 23.09 -15.32
N THR A 133 13.87 23.55 -14.98
CA THR A 133 12.87 24.03 -15.93
C THR A 133 12.88 25.56 -16.02
N ASP A 134 13.10 26.09 -17.22
CA ASP A 134 12.99 27.53 -17.49
C ASP A 134 11.49 27.93 -17.68
N TYR A 135 10.79 28.11 -16.57
CA TYR A 135 9.39 28.51 -16.59
C TYR A 135 9.15 29.88 -17.25
N ALA A 136 10.08 30.81 -17.09
CA ALA A 136 9.97 32.13 -17.72
C ALA A 136 9.95 32.00 -19.25
N ARG A 137 10.89 31.22 -19.80
CA ARG A 137 10.95 30.94 -21.24
C ARG A 137 9.70 30.22 -21.71
N MET A 138 9.20 29.26 -20.93
CA MET A 138 8.02 28.47 -21.25
C MET A 138 6.76 29.37 -21.31
N ILE A 139 6.57 30.24 -20.33
CA ILE A 139 5.43 31.18 -20.26
C ILE A 139 5.49 32.17 -21.42
N LEU A 140 6.64 32.80 -21.69
CA LEU A 140 6.80 33.75 -22.76
C LEU A 140 6.57 33.16 -24.14
N SER A 141 7.13 31.96 -24.39
CA SER A 141 6.88 31.20 -25.62
C SER A 141 5.40 30.78 -25.76
N GLY A 142 4.76 30.39 -24.65
CA GLY A 142 3.33 30.11 -24.62
C GLY A 142 2.48 31.34 -24.98
N ARG A 143 2.90 32.54 -24.53
CA ARG A 143 2.24 33.83 -24.87
C ARG A 143 2.40 34.17 -26.37
N GLU A 144 3.56 33.95 -26.93
CA GLU A 144 3.78 34.11 -28.37
C GLU A 144 2.88 33.21 -29.20
N LYS A 145 2.86 31.91 -28.85
CA LYS A 145 2.08 30.88 -29.54
C LYS A 145 0.57 30.94 -29.28
N GLY A 146 0.12 31.72 -28.30
CA GLY A 146 -1.30 31.86 -27.95
C GLY A 146 -1.85 30.61 -27.20
N SER A 147 -1.05 29.99 -26.35
CA SER A 147 -1.47 28.85 -25.53
C SER A 147 -2.47 29.26 -24.47
N LYS A 148 -3.66 28.63 -24.47
CA LYS A 148 -4.76 28.93 -23.53
C LYS A 148 -4.79 28.04 -22.30
N TYR A 149 -4.13 26.88 -22.35
CA TYR A 149 -4.13 25.91 -21.26
C TYR A 149 -2.80 25.16 -21.26
N MET A 150 -1.80 25.78 -20.64
CA MET A 150 -0.44 25.25 -20.59
C MET A 150 -0.15 24.77 -19.18
N LYS A 151 0.23 23.50 -19.03
CA LYS A 151 0.63 22.93 -17.75
C LYS A 151 1.89 23.61 -17.22
N LEU A 152 1.88 24.04 -15.94
CA LEU A 152 3.01 24.63 -15.24
C LEU A 152 3.49 23.72 -14.12
N GLY A 153 4.70 23.24 -14.23
CA GLY A 153 5.42 22.53 -13.18
C GLY A 153 4.79 21.23 -12.68
N PRO A 154 5.29 20.74 -11.55
CA PRO A 154 4.75 19.55 -10.86
C PRO A 154 3.46 19.87 -10.11
N GLU A 155 2.80 18.82 -9.62
CA GLU A 155 1.74 18.95 -8.62
C GLU A 155 2.32 19.46 -7.30
N ILE A 156 1.66 20.43 -6.67
CA ILE A 156 2.11 21.07 -5.43
C ILE A 156 1.13 20.84 -4.28
N SER A 157 1.64 20.81 -3.06
CA SER A 157 0.84 20.71 -1.85
C SER A 157 0.03 21.98 -1.58
N HIS A 158 -0.97 21.88 -0.69
CA HIS A 158 -1.74 23.05 -0.26
C HIS A 158 -0.86 24.13 0.39
N GLU A 159 0.12 23.75 1.20
CA GLU A 159 1.07 24.67 1.82
C GLU A 159 1.91 25.42 0.77
N THR A 160 2.43 24.67 -0.22
CA THR A 160 3.18 25.28 -1.32
C THR A 160 2.28 26.19 -2.15
N LEU A 161 1.02 25.81 -2.40
CA LEU A 161 0.05 26.65 -3.12
C LEU A 161 -0.17 27.99 -2.42
N GLN A 162 -0.31 27.99 -1.09
CA GLN A 162 -0.45 29.24 -0.33
C GLN A 162 0.74 30.17 -0.57
N LYS A 163 1.96 29.66 -0.51
CA LYS A 163 3.18 30.43 -0.80
C LYS A 163 3.26 30.91 -2.25
N VAL A 164 2.78 30.09 -3.18
CA VAL A 164 2.73 30.43 -4.61
C VAL A 164 1.70 31.53 -4.88
N GLN A 165 0.57 31.57 -4.16
CA GLN A 165 -0.46 32.61 -4.30
C GLN A 165 0.03 34.00 -3.95
N ASP A 166 1.08 34.11 -3.13
CA ASP A 166 1.69 35.42 -2.76
C ASP A 166 2.70 35.92 -3.81
N LEU A 167 3.03 35.13 -4.82
CA LEU A 167 3.98 35.51 -5.86
C LEU A 167 3.39 36.58 -6.80
N PRO A 168 4.25 37.43 -7.40
CA PRO A 168 3.84 38.35 -8.45
C PRO A 168 3.08 37.63 -9.57
N LEU A 169 2.18 38.32 -10.23
CA LEU A 169 1.27 37.84 -11.26
C LEU A 169 0.09 37.04 -10.70
N ILE A 170 0.31 35.90 -9.99
CA ILE A 170 -0.81 35.08 -9.47
C ILE A 170 -1.62 35.83 -8.40
N SER A 171 -0.96 36.65 -7.58
CA SER A 171 -1.61 37.50 -6.56
C SER A 171 -2.61 38.54 -7.15
N GLU A 172 -2.56 38.79 -8.45
CA GLU A 172 -3.51 39.68 -9.14
C GLU A 172 -4.83 38.96 -9.50
N GLY A 173 -4.94 37.68 -9.20
CA GLY A 173 -6.10 36.85 -9.48
C GLY A 173 -6.12 36.26 -10.90
N ARG A 174 -7.00 35.26 -11.10
CA ARG A 174 -7.08 34.44 -12.31
C ARG A 174 -7.22 35.24 -13.61
N TYR A 175 -8.08 36.29 -13.61
CA TYR A 175 -8.37 37.05 -14.81
C TYR A 175 -7.27 38.04 -15.19
N ALA A 176 -6.34 38.36 -14.30
CA ALA A 176 -5.19 39.17 -14.57
C ALA A 176 -3.95 38.36 -14.90
N SER A 177 -3.74 37.28 -14.19
CA SER A 177 -2.58 36.40 -14.35
C SER A 177 -2.71 35.37 -15.47
N GLY A 178 -3.93 34.87 -15.69
CA GLY A 178 -4.18 33.71 -16.53
C GLY A 178 -3.86 32.36 -15.85
N ILE A 179 -3.45 32.38 -14.56
CA ILE A 179 -3.11 31.17 -13.83
C ILE A 179 -4.39 30.48 -13.35
N ILE A 180 -4.49 29.19 -13.68
CA ILE A 180 -5.60 28.32 -13.36
C ILE A 180 -5.07 27.28 -12.37
N VAL A 181 -5.66 27.22 -11.18
CA VAL A 181 -5.33 26.23 -10.16
C VAL A 181 -6.39 25.14 -10.20
N GLU A 182 -5.96 23.91 -10.47
CA GLU A 182 -6.84 22.74 -10.44
C GLU A 182 -6.46 21.85 -9.28
N ARG A 183 -7.45 21.50 -8.46
CA ARG A 183 -7.29 20.48 -7.41
C ARG A 183 -7.28 19.11 -8.07
N LYS A 184 -6.31 18.30 -7.68
CA LYS A 184 -6.17 16.92 -8.08
C LYS A 184 -5.84 16.07 -6.86
N ASP A 185 -6.70 15.14 -6.53
CA ASP A 185 -6.41 14.24 -5.42
C ASP A 185 -5.40 13.18 -5.86
N THR A 186 -4.24 13.18 -5.21
CA THR A 186 -3.12 12.28 -5.51
C THR A 186 -2.99 11.23 -4.43
N ARG A 187 -2.92 9.95 -4.86
CA ARG A 187 -2.72 8.83 -3.95
C ARG A 187 -1.28 8.76 -3.49
N GLN A 188 -1.06 8.90 -2.19
CA GLN A 188 0.26 8.85 -1.56
C GLN A 188 0.43 7.58 -0.75
N TYR A 189 1.67 7.09 -0.70
CA TYR A 189 2.09 5.90 0.02
C TYR A 189 3.25 6.31 0.93
N PRO A 190 2.96 6.68 2.20
CA PRO A 190 3.96 7.28 3.10
C PRO A 190 5.21 6.44 3.32
N TYR A 191 5.08 5.10 3.24
CA TYR A 191 6.19 4.15 3.41
C TYR A 191 6.85 3.73 2.08
N GLY A 192 6.60 4.47 0.99
CA GLY A 192 7.28 4.28 -0.29
C GLY A 192 7.06 2.89 -0.91
N THR A 193 8.13 2.08 -0.90
CA THR A 193 8.12 0.73 -1.49
C THR A 193 7.73 -0.38 -0.53
N LEU A 194 7.60 -0.09 0.77
CA LEU A 194 7.29 -1.08 1.80
C LEU A 194 5.88 -1.65 1.61
N ALA A 195 5.75 -2.97 1.58
CA ALA A 195 4.50 -3.70 1.32
C ALA A 195 3.77 -3.26 0.02
N ARG A 196 4.50 -2.70 -0.93
CA ARG A 196 3.93 -2.05 -2.11
C ARG A 196 3.05 -2.97 -2.95
N ARG A 197 3.43 -4.23 -3.09
CA ARG A 197 2.65 -5.22 -3.85
C ARG A 197 1.41 -5.69 -3.09
N THR A 198 1.48 -5.74 -1.76
CA THR A 198 0.37 -6.10 -0.88
C THR A 198 -0.65 -4.97 -0.80
N ILE A 199 -0.20 -3.74 -0.55
CA ILE A 199 -1.07 -2.56 -0.58
C ILE A 199 -1.63 -2.35 -1.98
N GLY A 200 -0.81 -2.46 -3.00
CA GLY A 200 -1.19 -2.22 -4.39
C GLY A 200 -1.08 -0.76 -4.82
N TYR A 201 -1.69 -0.45 -5.95
CA TYR A 201 -1.74 0.90 -6.50
C TYR A 201 -2.91 1.08 -7.43
N VAL A 202 -3.37 2.33 -7.54
CA VAL A 202 -4.40 2.73 -8.50
C VAL A 202 -3.74 3.10 -9.83
N LYS A 203 -4.15 2.46 -10.92
CA LYS A 203 -3.72 2.82 -12.27
C LYS A 203 -4.73 3.81 -12.86
N ASN A 204 -4.31 5.06 -13.03
CA ASN A 204 -5.07 6.06 -13.78
C ASN A 204 -4.89 5.82 -15.29
N ASN A 205 -5.58 4.84 -15.85
CA ASN A 205 -5.61 4.65 -17.30
C ASN A 205 -7.06 4.56 -17.76
N ASP A 206 -7.57 5.64 -18.37
CA ASP A 206 -8.88 5.74 -19.00
C ASP A 206 -9.13 4.74 -20.16
N ASN A 207 -8.13 3.94 -20.55
CA ASN A 207 -8.17 3.09 -21.74
C ASN A 207 -7.92 1.59 -21.50
N SER A 208 -7.94 1.09 -20.26
CA SER A 208 -7.73 -0.34 -20.05
C SER A 208 -9.03 -1.06 -19.69
N ASN A 209 -9.60 -1.78 -20.65
CA ASN A 209 -10.66 -2.80 -20.46
C ASN A 209 -10.15 -4.03 -19.67
N GLY A 210 -9.17 -3.89 -18.79
CA GLY A 210 -8.58 -4.98 -18.01
C GLY A 210 -8.62 -4.69 -16.51
N ASN A 211 -9.06 -5.67 -15.74
CA ASN A 211 -9.01 -5.70 -14.28
C ASN A 211 -7.59 -5.43 -13.78
N ASN A 212 -7.23 -4.16 -13.60
CA ASN A 212 -5.95 -3.74 -13.02
C ASN A 212 -6.04 -3.64 -11.49
N HIS A 213 -6.73 -4.61 -10.88
CA HIS A 213 -6.88 -4.70 -9.44
C HIS A 213 -5.63 -5.32 -8.83
N ILE A 214 -4.76 -4.49 -8.28
CA ILE A 214 -3.50 -4.91 -7.66
C ILE A 214 -3.56 -4.64 -6.17
N GLY A 215 -3.30 -5.68 -5.37
CA GLY A 215 -3.24 -5.56 -3.93
C GLY A 215 -4.59 -5.20 -3.29
N LEU A 216 -4.52 -4.67 -2.08
CA LEU A 216 -5.69 -4.21 -1.32
C LEU A 216 -6.40 -3.05 -2.02
N GLU A 217 -5.63 -2.13 -2.65
CA GLU A 217 -6.20 -1.04 -3.46
C GLU A 217 -7.16 -1.53 -4.53
N GLY A 218 -6.83 -2.65 -5.16
CA GLY A 218 -7.68 -3.23 -6.18
C GLY A 218 -8.82 -4.07 -5.62
N LYS A 219 -8.52 -4.97 -4.67
CA LYS A 219 -9.51 -5.88 -4.09
C LYS A 219 -10.64 -5.15 -3.36
N PHE A 220 -10.31 -4.05 -2.67
CA PHE A 220 -11.25 -3.25 -1.90
C PHE A 220 -11.64 -1.93 -2.59
N ASP A 221 -11.42 -1.83 -3.92
CA ASP A 221 -11.77 -0.63 -4.68
C ASP A 221 -13.24 -0.24 -4.49
N TYR A 222 -14.14 -1.22 -4.41
CA TYR A 222 -15.58 -1.03 -4.26
C TYR A 222 -15.98 -0.29 -2.95
N VAL A 223 -15.12 -0.27 -1.92
CA VAL A 223 -15.33 0.50 -0.70
C VAL A 223 -14.43 1.75 -0.65
N LEU A 224 -13.21 1.66 -1.20
CA LEU A 224 -12.25 2.75 -1.18
C LEU A 224 -12.65 3.90 -2.13
N HIS A 225 -13.26 3.58 -3.27
CA HIS A 225 -13.52 4.57 -4.34
C HIS A 225 -14.55 5.64 -3.96
N GLY A 226 -15.57 5.31 -3.15
CA GLY A 226 -16.68 6.20 -2.85
C GLY A 226 -17.69 6.31 -3.99
N LYS A 227 -18.52 7.36 -3.98
CA LYS A 227 -19.50 7.64 -5.02
C LYS A 227 -19.37 9.06 -5.52
N GLU A 228 -19.37 9.22 -6.83
CA GLU A 228 -19.30 10.53 -7.48
C GLU A 228 -20.54 11.38 -7.19
N GLY A 229 -20.30 12.68 -7.00
CA GLY A 229 -21.32 13.69 -6.97
C GLY A 229 -21.53 14.36 -8.32
N VAL A 230 -22.57 15.17 -8.42
CA VAL A 230 -22.88 15.94 -9.63
C VAL A 230 -23.29 17.35 -9.22
N GLU A 231 -22.69 18.35 -9.85
CA GLU A 231 -23.15 19.72 -9.81
C GLU A 231 -23.41 20.25 -11.22
N TYR A 232 -24.33 21.20 -11.31
CA TYR A 232 -24.59 21.92 -12.54
C TYR A 232 -24.10 23.36 -12.37
N LEU A 233 -23.37 23.82 -13.36
CA LEU A 233 -22.90 25.19 -13.45
C LEU A 233 -23.69 25.94 -14.53
N ARG A 234 -24.04 27.18 -14.27
CA ARG A 234 -24.72 28.06 -15.24
C ARG A 234 -23.77 29.20 -15.60
N GLN A 235 -23.66 29.52 -16.89
CA GLN A 235 -22.87 30.66 -17.33
C GLN A 235 -23.66 31.95 -17.17
N THR A 236 -23.08 32.94 -16.48
CA THR A 236 -23.64 34.31 -16.35
C THR A 236 -23.42 35.09 -17.64
N GLU A 237 -24.04 36.28 -17.73
CA GLU A 237 -23.84 37.23 -18.84
C GLU A 237 -22.37 37.65 -18.97
N ASP A 238 -21.65 37.78 -17.86
CA ASP A 238 -20.21 38.09 -17.81
C ASP A 238 -19.32 36.88 -18.16
N ARG A 239 -19.92 35.76 -18.63
CA ARG A 239 -19.28 34.46 -18.98
C ARG A 239 -18.62 33.77 -17.79
N GLU A 240 -19.00 34.11 -16.57
CA GLU A 240 -18.60 33.35 -15.40
C GLU A 240 -19.49 32.11 -15.17
N TRP A 241 -18.88 31.02 -14.69
CA TRP A 241 -19.62 29.84 -14.32
C TRP A 241 -19.94 29.87 -12.82
N ILE A 242 -21.21 29.93 -12.49
CA ILE A 242 -21.72 29.89 -11.12
C ILE A 242 -22.52 28.59 -10.90
N GLN A 243 -22.61 28.14 -9.66
CA GLN A 243 -23.42 26.97 -9.31
C GLN A 243 -24.89 27.26 -9.64
N ASP A 244 -25.54 26.32 -10.33
CA ASP A 244 -26.95 26.38 -10.64
C ASP A 244 -27.75 25.75 -9.52
N PHE A 245 -28.29 26.57 -8.64
CA PHE A 245 -29.06 26.12 -7.48
C PHE A 245 -30.46 25.57 -7.83
N ASP A 246 -30.92 25.80 -9.05
CA ASP A 246 -32.21 25.29 -9.53
C ASP A 246 -32.10 23.84 -10.04
N SER A 247 -30.88 23.34 -10.25
CA SER A 247 -30.61 21.99 -10.72
C SER A 247 -30.27 21.05 -9.55
N THR A 248 -30.53 19.75 -9.74
CA THR A 248 -30.26 18.73 -8.71
C THR A 248 -28.77 18.62 -8.38
N PHE A 249 -28.39 19.06 -7.21
CA PHE A 249 -27.04 18.84 -6.65
C PHE A 249 -26.97 17.49 -5.95
N VAL A 250 -25.96 16.69 -6.28
CA VAL A 250 -25.65 15.44 -5.59
C VAL A 250 -24.27 15.54 -4.98
N SER A 251 -24.20 15.56 -3.66
CA SER A 251 -22.92 15.57 -2.95
C SER A 251 -22.16 14.27 -3.17
N PRO A 252 -20.82 14.31 -3.39
CA PRO A 252 -20.03 13.09 -3.46
C PRO A 252 -20.00 12.39 -2.09
N GLU A 253 -20.06 11.06 -2.09
CA GLU A 253 -19.87 10.26 -0.89
C GLU A 253 -18.42 9.76 -0.84
N ASN A 254 -17.64 10.17 0.14
CA ASN A 254 -16.27 9.70 0.32
C ASN A 254 -16.21 8.19 0.50
N GLY A 255 -15.12 7.59 0.02
CA GLY A 255 -14.81 6.19 0.25
C GLY A 255 -14.66 5.86 1.73
N GLN A 256 -14.71 4.57 2.03
CA GLN A 256 -14.50 4.04 3.38
C GLN A 256 -13.05 3.60 3.53
N ASP A 257 -12.53 3.65 4.75
CA ASP A 257 -11.18 3.25 5.07
C ASP A 257 -11.10 1.73 5.27
N VAL A 258 -9.97 1.16 4.92
CA VAL A 258 -9.67 -0.27 5.09
C VAL A 258 -8.56 -0.39 6.14
N ARG A 259 -8.89 -0.93 7.32
CA ARG A 259 -7.92 -1.24 8.37
C ARG A 259 -7.34 -2.62 8.12
N THR A 260 -6.02 -2.67 8.00
CA THR A 260 -5.30 -3.93 7.76
C THR A 260 -4.74 -4.52 9.05
N THR A 261 -4.34 -5.79 8.97
CA THR A 261 -3.62 -6.49 10.03
C THR A 261 -2.11 -6.25 9.99
N LEU A 262 -1.60 -5.57 8.95
CA LEU A 262 -0.18 -5.30 8.80
C LEU A 262 0.36 -4.44 9.95
N ASP A 263 1.44 -4.90 10.56
CA ASP A 263 2.23 -4.14 11.51
C ASP A 263 3.45 -3.57 10.79
N ILE A 264 3.56 -2.23 10.76
CA ILE A 264 4.63 -1.57 10.01
C ILE A 264 6.01 -1.91 10.56
N ASN A 265 6.16 -2.08 11.86
CA ASN A 265 7.46 -2.39 12.46
C ASN A 265 7.87 -3.83 12.11
N ILE A 266 6.95 -4.79 12.19
CA ILE A 266 7.21 -6.18 11.79
C ILE A 266 7.45 -6.27 10.27
N GLN A 267 6.71 -5.49 9.47
CA GLN A 267 6.89 -5.42 8.02
C GLN A 267 8.28 -4.89 7.65
N ASP A 268 8.76 -3.84 8.35
CA ASP A 268 10.06 -3.23 8.12
C ASP A 268 11.20 -4.19 8.51
N ILE A 269 11.11 -4.80 9.68
CA ILE A 269 12.05 -5.84 10.13
C ILE A 269 12.14 -6.99 9.11
N ALA A 270 10.99 -7.45 8.61
CA ALA A 270 10.94 -8.53 7.63
C ALA A 270 11.52 -8.12 6.27
N ASP A 271 11.26 -6.88 5.81
CA ASP A 271 11.82 -6.35 4.57
C ASP A 271 13.34 -6.20 4.67
N GLU A 272 13.84 -5.61 5.77
CA GLU A 272 15.28 -5.42 5.99
C GLU A 272 16.02 -6.76 6.08
N ALA A 273 15.49 -7.72 6.85
CA ALA A 273 16.06 -9.05 6.98
C ALA A 273 16.16 -9.78 5.64
N LEU A 274 15.10 -9.72 4.82
CA LEU A 274 15.09 -10.33 3.50
C LEU A 274 16.05 -9.61 2.54
N ARG A 275 15.99 -8.29 2.50
CA ARG A 275 16.83 -7.43 1.66
C ARG A 275 18.31 -7.65 1.92
N LYS A 276 18.71 -7.73 3.18
CA LYS A 276 20.05 -8.04 3.61
C LYS A 276 20.56 -9.34 2.97
N GLN A 277 19.81 -10.45 3.11
CA GLN A 277 20.23 -11.74 2.55
C GLN A 277 20.29 -11.77 1.02
N ILE A 278 19.42 -11.00 0.34
CA ILE A 278 19.45 -10.91 -1.13
C ILE A 278 20.63 -10.05 -1.59
N THR A 279 21.00 -8.99 -0.86
CA THR A 279 22.08 -8.06 -1.27
C THR A 279 23.46 -8.57 -0.93
N GLU A 280 23.62 -9.42 0.08
CA GLU A 280 24.91 -10.03 0.45
C GLU A 280 25.49 -10.93 -0.65
N THR A 281 24.68 -11.39 -1.61
CA THR A 281 25.14 -12.23 -2.70
C THR A 281 24.38 -11.95 -4.00
N ASP A 282 25.10 -11.98 -5.12
CA ASP A 282 24.50 -11.90 -6.45
C ASP A 282 23.81 -13.18 -6.91
N GLU A 283 23.90 -14.25 -6.14
CA GLU A 283 23.32 -15.56 -6.49
C GLU A 283 21.80 -15.63 -6.29
N ILE A 284 21.19 -14.67 -5.56
CA ILE A 284 19.76 -14.65 -5.25
C ILE A 284 19.03 -13.74 -6.24
N GLU A 285 17.98 -14.28 -6.88
CA GLU A 285 17.09 -13.48 -7.73
C GLU A 285 16.01 -12.75 -6.93
N GLY A 286 15.58 -13.31 -5.79
CA GLY A 286 14.54 -12.72 -4.96
C GLY A 286 14.09 -13.64 -3.85
N GLY A 287 13.05 -13.22 -3.13
CA GLY A 287 12.48 -14.00 -2.04
C GLY A 287 11.22 -13.38 -1.47
N CYS A 288 10.61 -14.07 -0.54
CA CYS A 288 9.45 -13.58 0.20
C CYS A 288 9.53 -13.94 1.69
N VAL A 289 8.87 -13.11 2.48
CA VAL A 289 8.64 -13.34 3.91
C VAL A 289 7.16 -13.16 4.19
N VAL A 290 6.63 -14.00 5.07
CA VAL A 290 5.31 -13.80 5.65
C VAL A 290 5.38 -14.10 7.15
N VAL A 291 4.79 -13.22 7.95
CA VAL A 291 4.64 -13.37 9.41
C VAL A 291 3.16 -13.35 9.75
N MET A 292 2.71 -14.36 10.48
CA MET A 292 1.30 -14.59 10.80
C MET A 292 1.11 -14.74 12.32
N ASP A 293 0.11 -14.11 12.85
CA ASP A 293 -0.32 -14.25 14.24
C ASP A 293 -0.96 -15.64 14.45
N VAL A 294 -0.51 -16.37 15.45
CA VAL A 294 -0.93 -17.75 15.69
C VAL A 294 -2.39 -17.84 16.07
N ALA A 295 -2.83 -17.03 17.00
CA ALA A 295 -4.17 -17.11 17.59
C ALA A 295 -5.28 -16.69 16.61
N THR A 296 -5.00 -15.72 15.75
CA THR A 296 -6.01 -15.07 14.90
C THR A 296 -5.90 -15.41 13.42
N GLY A 297 -4.70 -15.73 12.94
CA GLY A 297 -4.42 -15.88 11.51
C GLY A 297 -4.13 -14.56 10.79
N ALA A 298 -4.01 -13.46 11.52
CA ALA A 298 -3.71 -12.15 10.98
C ALA A 298 -2.31 -12.10 10.36
N ILE A 299 -2.18 -11.65 9.13
CA ILE A 299 -0.89 -11.43 8.48
C ILE A 299 -0.31 -10.11 9.00
N ARG A 300 0.77 -10.20 9.78
CA ARG A 300 1.46 -9.04 10.36
C ARG A 300 2.48 -8.43 9.41
N ALA A 301 3.09 -9.26 8.56
CA ALA A 301 4.00 -8.82 7.50
C ALA A 301 3.88 -9.72 6.26
N MET A 302 4.02 -9.11 5.08
CA MET A 302 4.07 -9.81 3.80
C MET A 302 5.01 -9.07 2.86
N VAL A 303 6.22 -9.59 2.69
CA VAL A 303 7.30 -9.00 1.90
C VAL A 303 7.57 -9.83 0.66
N ASN A 304 7.77 -9.19 -0.47
CA ASN A 304 8.06 -9.84 -1.75
C ASN A 304 9.12 -9.05 -2.50
N LEU A 305 10.36 -9.47 -2.50
CA LEU A 305 11.46 -8.77 -3.17
C LEU A 305 11.97 -9.57 -4.37
N LEU A 306 11.96 -8.94 -5.53
CA LEU A 306 12.52 -9.49 -6.76
C LEU A 306 13.56 -8.51 -7.32
N ARG A 307 14.71 -9.03 -7.72
CA ARG A 307 15.79 -8.26 -8.33
C ARG A 307 15.44 -7.93 -9.78
N ASP A 308 15.43 -6.65 -10.11
CA ASP A 308 15.31 -6.20 -11.49
C ASP A 308 16.56 -6.59 -12.28
N SER A 309 16.36 -7.30 -13.38
CA SER A 309 17.46 -7.81 -14.22
C SER A 309 18.22 -6.69 -14.94
N THR A 310 17.65 -5.50 -15.06
CA THR A 310 18.20 -4.37 -15.80
C THR A 310 19.12 -3.50 -14.96
N ASN A 311 18.69 -3.16 -13.74
CA ASN A 311 19.39 -2.21 -12.88
C ASN A 311 19.78 -2.79 -11.51
N GLY A 312 19.42 -4.04 -11.23
CA GLY A 312 19.75 -4.72 -9.97
C GLY A 312 18.97 -4.27 -8.74
N THR A 313 18.03 -3.33 -8.87
CA THR A 313 17.21 -2.87 -7.75
C THR A 313 16.25 -3.95 -7.27
N LEU A 314 15.93 -3.94 -5.96
CA LEU A 314 14.96 -4.85 -5.36
C LEU A 314 13.59 -4.17 -5.29
N ASN A 315 12.60 -4.76 -5.96
CA ASN A 315 11.25 -4.23 -6.06
C ASN A 315 10.19 -5.31 -5.76
N GLU A 316 9.06 -4.89 -5.23
CA GLU A 316 7.88 -5.75 -5.06
C GLU A 316 7.02 -5.76 -6.34
N THR A 317 7.41 -6.56 -7.33
CA THR A 317 6.70 -6.68 -8.62
C THR A 317 5.71 -7.84 -8.64
N LEU A 318 5.97 -8.91 -7.91
CA LEU A 318 5.14 -10.11 -7.83
C LEU A 318 4.88 -10.46 -6.37
N ASN A 319 3.64 -10.77 -6.01
CA ASN A 319 3.35 -11.35 -4.70
C ASN A 319 3.64 -12.87 -4.74
N MET A 320 4.85 -13.24 -4.35
CA MET A 320 5.31 -14.63 -4.34
C MET A 320 4.66 -15.45 -3.24
N VAL A 321 4.24 -14.83 -2.14
CA VAL A 321 3.59 -15.51 -1.01
C VAL A 321 2.31 -16.21 -1.45
N ILE A 322 1.55 -15.59 -2.35
CA ILE A 322 0.26 -16.11 -2.84
C ILE A 322 0.33 -16.64 -4.27
N GLY A 323 1.14 -16.04 -5.14
CA GLY A 323 1.12 -16.32 -6.58
C GLY A 323 2.15 -17.34 -7.05
N ARG A 324 3.25 -17.53 -6.31
CA ARG A 324 4.30 -18.48 -6.72
C ARG A 324 4.11 -19.83 -6.03
N LYS A 325 3.49 -20.78 -6.72
CA LYS A 325 3.44 -22.17 -6.25
C LYS A 325 4.64 -22.96 -6.74
N GLY A 326 5.15 -23.83 -5.89
CA GLY A 326 6.29 -24.69 -6.20
C GLY A 326 6.35 -25.89 -5.26
N GLU A 327 7.30 -26.75 -5.50
CA GLU A 327 7.57 -27.87 -4.63
C GLU A 327 8.17 -27.38 -3.31
N PRO A 328 7.50 -27.62 -2.15
CA PRO A 328 7.96 -27.08 -0.86
C PRO A 328 9.22 -27.78 -0.34
N GLY A 329 9.53 -28.97 -0.84
CA GLY A 329 10.62 -29.80 -0.35
C GLY A 329 10.45 -30.19 1.11
N SER A 330 11.54 -30.27 1.85
CA SER A 330 11.58 -30.85 3.20
C SER A 330 10.76 -30.18 4.28
N VAL A 331 10.24 -28.96 4.08
CA VAL A 331 9.25 -28.36 5.00
C VAL A 331 7.94 -29.16 4.99
N PHE A 332 7.66 -29.86 3.91
CA PHE A 332 6.47 -30.70 3.77
C PHE A 332 6.56 -32.01 4.58
N LYS A 333 7.75 -32.41 5.00
CA LYS A 333 7.92 -33.64 5.84
C LYS A 333 7.18 -33.55 7.18
N THR A 334 6.94 -32.32 7.66
CA THR A 334 6.12 -32.11 8.86
C THR A 334 4.67 -32.53 8.64
N THR A 335 4.10 -32.36 7.42
CA THR A 335 2.76 -32.85 7.10
C THR A 335 2.70 -34.40 7.14
N THR A 336 3.73 -35.04 6.59
CA THR A 336 3.84 -36.51 6.61
C THR A 336 3.91 -37.02 8.04
N LEU A 337 4.74 -36.41 8.89
CA LEU A 337 4.87 -36.82 10.28
C LEU A 337 3.55 -36.60 11.04
N THR A 338 2.88 -35.49 10.86
CA THR A 338 1.55 -35.22 11.44
C THR A 338 0.54 -36.29 11.02
N THR A 339 0.51 -36.64 9.73
CA THR A 339 -0.41 -37.67 9.18
C THR A 339 -0.19 -39.04 9.78
N VAL A 340 1.06 -39.50 9.86
CA VAL A 340 1.35 -40.84 10.37
C VAL A 340 1.12 -40.97 11.89
N ILE A 341 1.27 -39.87 12.64
CA ILE A 341 0.93 -39.82 14.08
C ILE A 341 -0.60 -39.84 14.26
N GLU A 342 -1.33 -39.01 13.54
CA GLU A 342 -2.81 -38.96 13.62
C GLU A 342 -3.47 -40.30 13.24
N ASP A 343 -2.89 -41.00 12.28
CA ASP A 343 -3.37 -42.35 11.90
C ASP A 343 -2.88 -43.47 12.86
N GLY A 344 -2.10 -43.12 13.89
CA GLY A 344 -1.64 -44.07 14.91
C GLY A 344 -0.57 -45.05 14.45
N PHE A 345 0.12 -44.78 13.33
CA PHE A 345 1.27 -45.59 12.87
C PHE A 345 2.54 -45.31 13.67
N ILE A 346 2.59 -44.14 14.32
CA ILE A 346 3.66 -43.71 15.23
C ILE A 346 2.99 -43.12 16.47
N HIS A 347 3.49 -43.49 17.65
CA HIS A 347 2.99 -43.01 18.93
C HIS A 347 3.95 -42.01 19.61
N SER A 348 5.24 -42.10 19.28
CA SER A 348 6.29 -41.21 19.82
C SER A 348 7.37 -40.95 18.78
N LEU A 349 8.06 -39.83 18.90
CA LEU A 349 9.26 -39.56 18.10
C LEU A 349 10.45 -40.47 18.49
N ASP A 350 10.36 -41.17 19.60
CA ASP A 350 11.36 -42.15 20.05
C ASP A 350 11.11 -43.56 19.45
N ASP A 351 9.95 -43.75 18.77
CA ASP A 351 9.67 -44.97 18.01
C ASP A 351 10.73 -45.12 16.93
N LYS A 352 11.10 -46.41 16.68
CA LYS A 352 12.19 -46.73 15.78
C LYS A 352 11.68 -47.38 14.52
N ILE A 353 12.35 -47.11 13.42
CA ILE A 353 12.16 -47.79 12.14
C ILE A 353 13.45 -48.49 11.71
N PRO A 354 13.37 -49.52 10.87
CA PRO A 354 14.56 -50.13 10.28
C PRO A 354 15.40 -49.10 9.54
N SER A 355 16.71 -49.14 9.73
CA SER A 355 17.64 -48.22 9.08
C SER A 355 17.96 -48.63 7.63
N ASN A 356 18.03 -49.94 7.33
CA ASN A 356 18.26 -50.51 5.99
C ASN A 356 19.39 -49.82 5.22
N HIS A 357 20.42 -49.33 5.90
CA HIS A 357 21.52 -48.52 5.34
C HIS A 357 21.02 -47.29 4.52
N GLY A 358 19.86 -46.74 4.88
CA GLY A 358 19.23 -45.65 4.17
C GLY A 358 18.69 -45.96 2.77
N TYR A 359 18.52 -47.25 2.45
CA TYR A 359 18.02 -47.71 1.15
C TYR A 359 16.57 -48.14 1.20
N LEU A 360 15.79 -47.66 0.24
CA LEU A 360 14.38 -48.02 0.03
C LEU A 360 14.09 -48.13 -1.47
N ALA A 361 13.74 -49.35 -1.93
CA ALA A 361 13.30 -49.54 -3.32
C ALA A 361 11.95 -48.81 -3.60
N PRO A 362 11.70 -48.27 -4.79
CA PRO A 362 12.53 -48.34 -5.99
C PRO A 362 13.54 -47.17 -6.16
N TRP A 363 13.71 -46.33 -5.15
CA TRP A 363 14.65 -45.20 -5.24
C TRP A 363 16.10 -45.71 -5.28
N LYS A 364 16.92 -45.01 -6.08
CA LYS A 364 18.35 -45.32 -6.19
C LYS A 364 19.14 -44.51 -5.16
N GLY A 365 20.20 -45.14 -4.64
CA GLY A 365 21.09 -44.50 -3.67
C GLY A 365 20.61 -44.66 -2.22
N ASN A 366 21.54 -44.41 -1.32
CA ASN A 366 21.34 -44.54 0.12
C ASN A 366 21.28 -43.12 0.73
N ASP A 367 20.59 -42.99 1.86
CA ASP A 367 20.60 -41.78 2.66
C ASP A 367 21.83 -41.77 3.58
N ASN A 368 22.78 -40.88 3.29
CA ASN A 368 24.03 -40.84 4.06
C ASN A 368 23.82 -40.52 5.54
N HIS A 369 22.78 -39.74 5.89
CA HIS A 369 22.49 -39.47 7.30
C HIS A 369 22.13 -40.72 8.08
N ILE A 370 21.47 -41.67 7.45
CA ILE A 370 21.18 -42.97 8.08
C ILE A 370 22.44 -43.80 8.21
N ILE A 371 23.30 -43.81 7.19
CA ILE A 371 24.59 -44.53 7.24
C ILE A 371 25.49 -43.95 8.34
N ASP A 372 25.55 -42.64 8.44
CA ASP A 372 26.33 -41.95 9.48
C ASP A 372 25.79 -42.28 10.87
N TYR A 373 24.46 -42.27 11.06
CA TYR A 373 23.84 -42.68 12.32
C TYR A 373 24.20 -44.12 12.69
N GLU A 374 24.08 -45.08 11.75
CA GLU A 374 24.46 -46.47 11.98
C GLU A 374 25.92 -46.59 12.43
N ARG A 375 26.83 -45.87 11.75
CA ARG A 375 28.27 -45.91 12.08
C ARG A 375 28.54 -45.36 13.47
N GLU A 376 27.92 -44.25 13.84
CA GLU A 376 28.09 -43.60 15.14
C GLU A 376 27.48 -44.40 16.30
N HIS A 377 26.50 -45.25 16.02
CA HIS A 377 25.81 -46.08 17.01
C HIS A 377 26.14 -47.57 16.90
N GLY A 378 27.38 -47.89 16.53
CA GLY A 378 27.90 -49.26 16.57
C GLY A 378 27.25 -50.24 15.58
N GLY A 379 26.75 -49.74 14.44
CA GLY A 379 26.05 -50.55 13.43
C GLY A 379 24.58 -50.76 13.75
N ALA A 380 23.94 -49.81 14.39
CA ALA A 380 22.52 -49.87 14.72
C ALA A 380 21.66 -50.18 13.48
N ARG A 381 20.73 -51.14 13.62
CA ARG A 381 19.82 -51.54 12.53
C ARG A 381 18.47 -50.79 12.55
N GLU A 382 18.26 -49.98 13.54
CA GLU A 382 17.06 -49.18 13.74
C GLU A 382 17.45 -47.77 14.10
N ILE A 383 16.60 -46.79 13.70
CA ILE A 383 16.81 -45.39 13.97
C ILE A 383 15.53 -44.77 14.54
N PRO A 384 15.61 -43.95 15.62
CA PRO A 384 14.47 -43.20 16.14
C PRO A 384 13.96 -42.18 15.14
N ILE A 385 12.65 -41.95 15.13
CA ILE A 385 11.99 -40.96 14.25
C ILE A 385 12.58 -39.56 14.42
N ILE A 386 12.86 -39.15 15.68
CA ILE A 386 13.43 -37.83 15.95
C ILE A 386 14.79 -37.64 15.27
N GLU A 387 15.63 -38.66 15.21
CA GLU A 387 16.95 -38.59 14.58
C GLU A 387 16.84 -38.30 13.08
N GLY A 388 15.97 -39.04 12.38
CA GLY A 388 15.77 -38.79 10.96
C GLY A 388 15.01 -37.51 10.67
N PHE A 389 14.15 -37.04 11.58
CA PHE A 389 13.43 -35.76 11.40
C PHE A 389 14.36 -34.55 11.54
N LYS A 390 15.23 -34.55 12.57
CA LYS A 390 16.17 -33.42 12.83
C LYS A 390 17.18 -33.23 11.70
N VAL A 391 17.65 -34.32 11.06
CA VAL A 391 18.56 -34.28 9.90
C VAL A 391 17.82 -34.24 8.56
N SER A 392 16.49 -34.24 8.59
CA SER A 392 15.65 -34.24 7.38
C SER A 392 15.88 -35.41 6.42
N SER A 393 15.98 -36.64 6.96
CA SER A 393 16.23 -37.87 6.18
C SER A 393 15.14 -38.09 5.11
N ASN A 394 15.56 -38.26 3.87
CA ASN A 394 14.66 -38.62 2.77
C ASN A 394 14.19 -40.08 2.86
N TYR A 395 15.08 -40.98 3.30
CA TYR A 395 14.77 -42.39 3.51
C TYR A 395 13.60 -42.53 4.50
N MET A 396 13.72 -41.92 5.67
CA MET A 396 12.72 -42.05 6.72
C MET A 396 11.32 -41.65 6.25
N PHE A 397 11.15 -40.50 5.61
CA PHE A 397 9.83 -40.04 5.19
C PHE A 397 9.24 -40.82 4.03
N ARG A 398 10.08 -41.34 3.10
CA ARG A 398 9.64 -42.30 2.10
C ARG A 398 9.20 -43.60 2.75
N TYR A 399 9.98 -44.09 3.71
CA TYR A 399 9.68 -45.35 4.44
C TYR A 399 8.34 -45.25 5.15
N LEU A 400 8.12 -44.18 5.94
CA LEU A 400 6.86 -43.93 6.66
C LEU A 400 5.65 -43.89 5.74
N ALA A 401 5.73 -43.18 4.63
CA ALA A 401 4.61 -43.06 3.69
C ALA A 401 4.35 -44.40 2.95
N VAL A 402 5.40 -44.98 2.39
CA VAL A 402 5.24 -46.18 1.54
C VAL A 402 4.85 -47.41 2.37
N THR A 403 5.41 -47.58 3.56
CA THR A 403 5.07 -48.72 4.40
C THR A 403 3.63 -48.71 4.87
N ASN A 404 3.12 -47.52 5.20
CA ASN A 404 1.80 -47.38 5.81
C ASN A 404 0.67 -47.09 4.80
N TYR A 405 0.96 -46.48 3.65
CA TYR A 405 -0.09 -46.02 2.72
C TYR A 405 0.05 -46.57 1.28
N ARG A 406 1.00 -47.47 0.98
CA ARG A 406 1.15 -48.00 -0.38
C ARG A 406 -0.09 -48.69 -0.93
N ASN A 407 -0.90 -49.32 -0.05
CA ASN A 407 -2.12 -50.02 -0.42
C ASN A 407 -3.34 -49.08 -0.50
N ASP A 408 -3.27 -47.90 0.12
CA ASP A 408 -4.29 -46.87 0.09
C ASP A 408 -3.65 -45.48 0.11
N PRO A 409 -3.03 -45.05 -1.00
CA PRO A 409 -2.41 -43.73 -1.09
C PRO A 409 -3.42 -42.60 -0.89
N LYS A 410 -4.68 -42.85 -1.23
CA LYS A 410 -5.76 -41.85 -1.11
C LYS A 410 -5.93 -41.40 0.35
N LYS A 411 -5.86 -42.31 1.29
CA LYS A 411 -5.94 -41.99 2.73
C LYS A 411 -4.89 -40.95 3.15
N PHE A 412 -3.65 -41.09 2.67
CA PHE A 412 -2.59 -40.11 2.93
C PHE A 412 -2.92 -38.72 2.29
N LEU A 413 -3.39 -38.73 1.05
CA LEU A 413 -3.70 -37.48 0.33
C LEU A 413 -4.93 -36.79 0.90
N ASP A 414 -5.91 -37.50 1.44
CA ASP A 414 -7.09 -36.93 2.08
C ASP A 414 -6.71 -36.04 3.28
N HIS A 415 -5.68 -36.42 4.05
CA HIS A 415 -5.10 -35.56 5.10
C HIS A 415 -4.57 -34.24 4.52
N LEU A 416 -3.89 -34.26 3.36
CA LEU A 416 -3.36 -33.06 2.74
C LEU A 416 -4.49 -32.09 2.33
N TYR A 417 -5.64 -32.61 1.90
CA TYR A 417 -6.84 -31.79 1.64
C TYR A 417 -7.45 -31.24 2.94
N GLN A 418 -7.46 -32.01 4.03
CA GLN A 418 -7.87 -31.55 5.35
C GLN A 418 -6.96 -30.41 5.85
N TYR A 419 -5.66 -30.51 5.58
CA TYR A 419 -4.67 -29.46 5.88
C TYR A 419 -4.73 -28.27 4.92
N LYS A 420 -5.70 -28.23 4.00
CA LYS A 420 -5.87 -27.15 2.99
C LYS A 420 -4.68 -27.00 2.04
N LEU A 421 -3.85 -28.02 1.91
CA LEU A 421 -2.68 -28.03 1.04
C LEU A 421 -2.99 -28.45 -0.41
N GLY A 422 -4.21 -28.97 -0.69
CA GLY A 422 -4.66 -29.40 -2.00
C GLY A 422 -5.71 -28.48 -2.65
N GLN A 423 -6.10 -27.40 -2.01
CA GLN A 423 -7.17 -26.52 -2.50
C GLN A 423 -6.90 -25.05 -2.15
N ALA A 424 -7.34 -24.14 -3.01
CA ALA A 424 -7.34 -22.71 -2.69
C ALA A 424 -8.41 -22.42 -1.62
N PHE A 425 -8.17 -21.37 -0.84
CA PHE A 425 -9.13 -20.78 0.09
C PHE A 425 -9.30 -19.29 -0.23
N ASP A 426 -10.41 -18.72 0.23
CA ASP A 426 -10.66 -17.29 0.05
C ASP A 426 -9.64 -16.45 0.84
N PHE A 427 -9.08 -15.43 0.18
CA PHE A 427 -8.07 -14.53 0.73
C PHE A 427 -8.33 -13.08 0.30
N ASP A 428 -7.86 -12.14 1.10
CA ASP A 428 -8.11 -10.70 0.90
C ASP A 428 -7.33 -10.08 -0.27
N LEU A 429 -6.57 -10.88 -0.99
CA LEU A 429 -5.90 -10.50 -2.24
C LEU A 429 -6.31 -11.44 -3.37
N ASP A 430 -6.43 -10.90 -4.57
CA ASP A 430 -6.59 -11.70 -5.77
C ASP A 430 -5.27 -12.35 -6.20
N GLY A 431 -5.39 -13.51 -6.84
CA GLY A 431 -4.22 -14.20 -7.40
C GLY A 431 -3.60 -15.28 -6.50
N LEU A 432 -4.32 -15.75 -5.45
CA LEU A 432 -3.90 -16.94 -4.73
C LEU A 432 -3.90 -18.15 -5.68
N ALA A 433 -2.72 -18.70 -5.93
CA ALA A 433 -2.57 -19.82 -6.83
C ALA A 433 -3.15 -21.11 -6.22
N THR A 434 -3.92 -21.85 -7.02
CA THR A 434 -4.48 -23.13 -6.59
C THR A 434 -3.37 -24.17 -6.50
N PRO A 435 -3.20 -24.83 -5.33
CA PRO A 435 -2.25 -25.93 -5.17
C PRO A 435 -2.52 -27.09 -6.12
N THR A 436 -1.49 -27.91 -6.32
CA THR A 436 -1.60 -29.12 -7.11
C THR A 436 -1.07 -30.31 -6.32
N ILE A 437 -1.89 -31.32 -6.14
CA ILE A 437 -1.53 -32.61 -5.56
C ILE A 437 -1.83 -33.72 -6.60
N PRO A 438 -0.92 -34.66 -6.86
CA PRO A 438 -1.16 -35.72 -7.81
C PRO A 438 -2.26 -36.67 -7.29
N SER A 439 -3.09 -37.23 -8.19
CA SER A 439 -4.16 -38.16 -7.87
C SER A 439 -3.70 -39.62 -8.11
N PRO A 440 -3.95 -40.53 -7.19
CA PRO A 440 -3.73 -41.95 -7.40
C PRO A 440 -4.56 -42.53 -8.55
N ASP A 441 -5.68 -41.92 -8.89
CA ASP A 441 -6.55 -42.32 -10.01
C ASP A 441 -6.00 -41.85 -11.37
N SER A 442 -4.92 -41.05 -11.37
CA SER A 442 -4.30 -40.54 -12.60
C SER A 442 -3.53 -41.67 -13.30
N PRO A 443 -3.59 -41.78 -14.63
CA PRO A 443 -2.79 -42.68 -15.40
C PRO A 443 -1.28 -42.39 -15.32
N TYR A 444 -0.92 -41.23 -14.80
CA TYR A 444 0.49 -40.81 -14.58
C TYR A 444 1.00 -41.16 -13.17
N TRP A 445 0.13 -41.66 -12.29
CA TRP A 445 0.57 -42.08 -10.94
C TRP A 445 1.53 -43.25 -11.00
N SER A 446 2.66 -43.13 -10.35
CA SER A 446 3.73 -44.13 -10.33
C SER A 446 3.98 -44.66 -8.92
N ALA A 447 4.69 -45.76 -8.82
CA ALA A 447 5.10 -46.38 -7.54
C ALA A 447 5.98 -45.45 -6.68
N THR A 448 6.55 -44.41 -7.26
CA THR A 448 7.41 -43.46 -6.54
C THR A 448 6.65 -42.22 -6.03
N ASP A 449 5.46 -41.92 -6.56
CA ASP A 449 4.78 -40.64 -6.30
C ASP A 449 4.42 -40.47 -4.82
N LEU A 450 3.91 -41.50 -4.17
CA LEU A 450 3.60 -41.42 -2.73
C LEU A 450 4.83 -41.02 -1.91
N GLY A 451 5.98 -41.62 -2.16
CA GLY A 451 7.22 -41.26 -1.46
C GLY A 451 7.79 -39.92 -1.88
N GLN A 452 7.51 -39.44 -3.10
CA GLN A 452 7.87 -38.08 -3.50
C GLN A 452 6.98 -37.04 -2.82
N VAL A 453 5.66 -37.26 -2.80
CA VAL A 453 4.71 -36.38 -2.10
C VAL A 453 5.07 -36.28 -0.62
N ALA A 454 5.42 -37.39 0.04
CA ALA A 454 5.81 -37.43 1.44
C ALA A 454 7.03 -36.54 1.77
N MET A 455 7.87 -36.24 0.79
CA MET A 455 9.04 -35.38 0.93
C MET A 455 8.79 -33.97 0.45
N GLY A 456 7.61 -33.64 -0.12
CA GLY A 456 7.27 -32.34 -0.69
C GLY A 456 7.73 -32.15 -2.13
N TYR A 457 7.83 -33.26 -2.90
CA TYR A 457 8.00 -33.27 -4.35
C TYR A 457 6.72 -33.75 -5.04
N SER A 458 6.58 -33.55 -6.31
CA SER A 458 5.36 -33.81 -7.09
C SER A 458 4.11 -33.07 -6.60
N VAL A 459 4.22 -32.21 -5.61
CA VAL A 459 3.17 -31.29 -5.11
C VAL A 459 3.59 -29.86 -5.37
N ALA A 460 2.65 -28.98 -5.68
CA ALA A 460 2.94 -27.56 -5.83
C ALA A 460 2.01 -26.74 -4.95
N VAL A 461 2.57 -26.05 -3.98
CA VAL A 461 1.86 -25.23 -2.98
C VAL A 461 2.49 -23.84 -2.89
N THR A 462 1.74 -22.86 -2.42
CA THR A 462 2.28 -21.49 -2.18
C THR A 462 2.86 -21.39 -0.77
N PRO A 463 3.75 -20.42 -0.52
CA PRO A 463 4.22 -20.11 0.83
C PRO A 463 3.08 -19.86 1.82
N LEU A 464 1.97 -19.23 1.37
CA LEU A 464 0.81 -18.98 2.22
C LEU A 464 0.16 -20.29 2.71
N HIS A 465 0.05 -21.32 1.87
CA HIS A 465 -0.48 -22.62 2.29
C HIS A 465 0.43 -23.30 3.32
N ILE A 466 1.75 -23.23 3.13
CA ILE A 466 2.72 -23.82 4.07
C ILE A 466 2.65 -23.13 5.44
N ILE A 467 2.69 -21.80 5.47
CA ILE A 467 2.63 -21.09 6.76
C ILE A 467 1.30 -21.31 7.48
N THR A 468 0.18 -21.40 6.74
CA THR A 468 -1.15 -21.68 7.31
C THR A 468 -1.18 -23.05 7.99
N PHE A 469 -0.53 -24.07 7.42
CA PHE A 469 -0.40 -25.37 8.05
C PHE A 469 0.47 -25.32 9.32
N TYR A 470 1.62 -24.65 9.27
CA TYR A 470 2.48 -24.50 10.46
C TYR A 470 1.83 -23.64 11.55
N ASN A 471 1.06 -22.64 11.17
CA ASN A 471 0.27 -21.82 12.10
C ASN A 471 -0.77 -22.69 12.84
N ALA A 472 -1.40 -23.63 12.15
CA ALA A 472 -2.34 -24.56 12.80
C ALA A 472 -1.64 -25.48 13.81
N LEU A 473 -0.43 -25.97 13.51
CA LEU A 473 0.36 -26.75 14.49
C LEU A 473 0.71 -25.92 15.72
N ALA A 474 1.13 -24.66 15.50
CA ALA A 474 1.42 -23.71 16.57
C ALA A 474 0.18 -23.34 17.41
N ASN A 475 -1.03 -23.54 16.88
CA ASN A 475 -2.32 -23.24 17.50
C ASN A 475 -3.07 -24.52 17.91
N ASP A 476 -2.34 -25.48 18.47
CA ASP A 476 -2.89 -26.75 19.00
C ASP A 476 -3.72 -27.55 17.96
N GLY A 477 -3.39 -27.46 16.69
CA GLY A 477 -4.10 -28.09 15.58
C GLY A 477 -5.25 -27.28 14.99
N LYS A 478 -5.62 -26.16 15.57
CA LYS A 478 -6.67 -25.27 15.06
C LYS A 478 -6.16 -24.39 13.94
N MET A 479 -6.70 -24.55 12.74
CA MET A 479 -6.30 -23.77 11.57
C MET A 479 -7.14 -22.51 11.42
N MET A 480 -6.51 -21.36 11.60
CA MET A 480 -7.12 -20.06 11.33
C MET A 480 -6.99 -19.70 9.86
N LYS A 481 -8.01 -19.04 9.31
CA LYS A 481 -7.95 -18.48 7.95
C LYS A 481 -6.97 -17.30 7.95
N PRO A 482 -5.94 -17.28 7.10
CA PRO A 482 -5.09 -16.11 6.96
C PRO A 482 -5.90 -14.95 6.38
N TYR A 483 -5.68 -13.73 6.89
CA TYR A 483 -6.36 -12.52 6.43
C TYR A 483 -5.49 -11.28 6.60
N LEU A 484 -5.78 -10.26 5.78
CA LEU A 484 -5.06 -8.97 5.75
C LEU A 484 -5.93 -7.80 6.17
N VAL A 485 -7.26 -7.94 6.14
CA VAL A 485 -8.18 -6.84 6.46
C VAL A 485 -8.96 -7.17 7.72
N GLU A 486 -8.82 -6.32 8.73
CA GLU A 486 -9.49 -6.47 10.02
C GLU A 486 -10.91 -5.92 9.97
N ASP A 487 -11.06 -4.70 9.45
CA ASP A 487 -12.36 -4.05 9.33
C ASP A 487 -12.39 -2.97 8.24
N ILE A 488 -13.62 -2.50 7.94
CA ILE A 488 -13.90 -1.38 7.07
C ILE A 488 -14.51 -0.28 7.94
N GLU A 489 -13.91 0.91 7.91
CA GLU A 489 -14.30 2.06 8.71
C GLU A 489 -14.85 3.19 7.84
N LYS A 490 -15.73 4.00 8.39
CA LYS A 490 -16.15 5.28 7.81
C LYS A 490 -16.16 6.34 8.91
N ASP A 491 -15.40 7.40 8.70
CA ASP A 491 -15.28 8.52 9.65
C ASP A 491 -14.86 8.02 11.05
N GLY A 492 -13.92 7.05 11.13
CA GLY A 492 -13.44 6.44 12.36
C GLY A 492 -14.41 5.46 13.04
N VAL A 493 -15.52 5.13 12.38
CA VAL A 493 -16.53 4.18 12.90
C VAL A 493 -16.49 2.89 12.08
N VAL A 494 -16.27 1.76 12.77
CA VAL A 494 -16.29 0.43 12.14
C VAL A 494 -17.68 0.15 11.57
N LYS A 495 -17.74 -0.08 10.26
CA LYS A 495 -18.96 -0.44 9.52
C LYS A 495 -19.08 -1.93 9.30
N LYS A 496 -17.96 -2.62 9.10
CA LYS A 496 -17.93 -4.06 8.88
C LYS A 496 -16.66 -4.67 9.45
N LYS A 497 -16.79 -5.65 10.34
CA LYS A 497 -15.67 -6.49 10.79
C LYS A 497 -15.48 -7.65 9.83
N LEU A 498 -14.24 -7.90 9.43
CA LEU A 498 -13.82 -9.02 8.59
C LEU A 498 -13.00 -10.05 9.35
N GLY A 499 -12.39 -9.65 10.44
CA GLY A 499 -11.62 -10.31 11.48
C GLY A 499 -11.38 -11.82 11.45
N PRO A 500 -10.89 -12.42 12.52
CA PRO A 500 -10.44 -13.80 12.51
C PRO A 500 -11.58 -14.80 12.27
N SER A 501 -11.32 -15.81 11.44
CA SER A 501 -12.23 -16.93 11.21
C SER A 501 -11.46 -18.26 11.16
N VAL A 502 -12.16 -19.34 11.50
CA VAL A 502 -11.59 -20.69 11.51
C VAL A 502 -11.71 -21.31 10.12
N LEU A 503 -10.59 -21.78 9.57
CA LEU A 503 -10.55 -22.49 8.29
C LEU A 503 -10.76 -23.99 8.46
N ASN A 504 -10.20 -24.57 9.53
CA ASN A 504 -10.46 -25.94 9.98
C ASN A 504 -10.35 -26.00 11.51
N ALA A 505 -11.35 -26.57 12.17
CA ALA A 505 -11.42 -26.62 13.63
C ALA A 505 -10.29 -27.43 14.27
N ALA A 506 -9.83 -28.51 13.61
CA ALA A 506 -8.73 -29.33 14.07
C ALA A 506 -8.14 -30.10 12.88
N ILE A 507 -6.88 -29.80 12.52
CA ILE A 507 -6.11 -30.58 11.53
C ILE A 507 -5.43 -31.78 12.20
N CYS A 508 -5.18 -31.69 13.49
CA CYS A 508 -4.62 -32.76 14.33
C CYS A 508 -5.01 -32.53 15.79
N SER A 509 -4.75 -33.52 16.63
CA SER A 509 -4.90 -33.39 18.08
C SER A 509 -3.81 -32.49 18.67
N LYS A 510 -4.08 -31.90 19.86
CA LYS A 510 -3.06 -31.15 20.60
C LYS A 510 -1.84 -32.00 20.91
N ALA A 511 -2.04 -33.25 21.29
CA ALA A 511 -0.93 -34.21 21.58
C ALA A 511 -0.01 -34.40 20.36
N THR A 512 -0.60 -34.45 19.16
CA THR A 512 0.19 -34.52 17.92
C THR A 512 0.91 -33.21 17.69
N ALA A 513 0.27 -32.06 17.87
CA ALA A 513 0.91 -30.76 17.74
C ALA A 513 2.09 -30.59 18.71
N ASP A 514 1.94 -30.98 19.97
CA ASP A 514 3.02 -30.96 20.98
C ASP A 514 4.17 -31.89 20.57
N THR A 515 3.85 -33.11 20.06
CA THR A 515 4.86 -34.06 19.56
C THR A 515 5.64 -33.51 18.37
N ILE A 516 4.95 -32.88 17.42
CA ILE A 516 5.56 -32.21 16.27
C ILE A 516 6.44 -31.03 16.73
N THR A 517 5.98 -30.23 17.69
CA THR A 517 6.74 -29.11 18.26
C THR A 517 8.07 -29.59 18.86
N ARG A 518 8.07 -30.69 19.63
CA ARG A 518 9.30 -31.34 20.12
C ARG A 518 10.26 -31.67 18.98
N GLY A 519 9.76 -32.24 17.89
CA GLY A 519 10.57 -32.56 16.72
C GLY A 519 11.14 -31.31 16.03
N LEU A 520 10.32 -30.24 15.89
CA LEU A 520 10.74 -28.97 15.30
C LEU A 520 11.78 -28.23 16.15
N LYS A 521 11.71 -28.34 17.49
CA LYS A 521 12.75 -27.83 18.41
C LYS A 521 14.07 -28.59 18.20
N ALA A 522 14.03 -29.92 18.07
CA ALA A 522 15.22 -30.74 17.81
C ALA A 522 15.93 -30.36 16.47
N VAL A 523 15.19 -29.94 15.46
CA VAL A 523 15.76 -29.40 14.18
C VAL A 523 16.63 -28.17 14.45
N ILE A 524 16.25 -27.31 15.40
CA ILE A 524 17.00 -26.11 15.79
C ILE A 524 18.20 -26.49 16.68
N GLU A 525 17.94 -27.35 17.66
CA GLU A 525 18.95 -27.69 18.67
C GLU A 525 20.09 -28.51 18.09
N GLU A 526 19.78 -29.59 17.34
CA GLU A 526 20.75 -30.58 16.89
C GLU A 526 20.76 -30.79 15.38
N GLY A 527 19.72 -30.27 14.67
CA GLY A 527 19.47 -30.60 13.27
C GLY A 527 20.03 -29.60 12.27
N THR A 528 19.23 -29.39 11.21
CA THR A 528 19.62 -28.61 10.02
C THR A 528 19.57 -27.10 10.21
N ALA A 529 19.03 -26.59 11.33
CA ALA A 529 18.81 -25.15 11.57
C ALA A 529 19.53 -24.60 12.83
N LYS A 530 20.68 -25.15 13.17
CA LYS A 530 21.49 -24.78 14.35
C LYS A 530 21.80 -23.29 14.49
N ARG A 531 21.70 -22.50 13.40
CA ARG A 531 21.94 -21.06 13.40
C ARG A 531 20.93 -20.30 14.25
N LEU A 532 19.72 -20.83 14.43
CA LEU A 532 18.68 -20.20 15.26
C LEU A 532 18.78 -20.52 16.76
N ARG A 533 19.76 -21.30 17.21
CA ARG A 533 20.01 -21.49 18.65
C ARG A 533 20.29 -20.19 19.41
N SER A 534 20.82 -19.17 18.70
CA SER A 534 21.12 -17.86 19.27
C SER A 534 19.95 -16.88 19.17
N ALA A 535 18.78 -17.30 18.74
CA ALA A 535 17.60 -16.44 18.71
C ALA A 535 17.15 -16.07 20.13
N ALA A 536 16.63 -14.86 20.27
CA ALA A 536 16.21 -14.31 21.56
C ALA A 536 15.03 -15.09 22.17
N TRP A 537 14.18 -15.67 21.32
CA TRP A 537 13.16 -16.63 21.72
C TRP A 537 13.53 -18.04 21.22
N GLU A 538 13.09 -19.07 21.96
CA GLU A 538 13.16 -20.44 21.47
C GLU A 538 12.27 -20.60 20.23
N VAL A 539 12.79 -21.29 19.23
CA VAL A 539 12.16 -21.45 17.92
C VAL A 539 11.88 -22.92 17.64
N ALA A 540 10.69 -23.24 17.14
CA ALA A 540 10.36 -24.53 16.57
C ALA A 540 10.19 -24.39 15.07
N GLY A 541 11.02 -25.09 14.26
CA GLY A 541 11.00 -24.86 12.82
C GLY A 541 11.65 -25.92 11.96
N LYS A 542 11.46 -25.80 10.64
CA LYS A 542 11.92 -26.75 9.64
C LYS A 542 12.56 -26.07 8.44
N THR A 543 13.66 -26.63 7.97
CA THR A 543 14.32 -26.26 6.72
C THR A 543 13.73 -27.00 5.53
N GLY A 544 13.68 -26.37 4.38
CA GLY A 544 13.37 -26.96 3.08
C GLY A 544 14.33 -26.50 2.00
N THR A 545 14.60 -27.38 1.07
CA THR A 545 15.34 -27.06 -0.14
C THR A 545 14.78 -27.90 -1.27
N SER A 546 14.43 -27.26 -2.37
CA SER A 546 13.91 -27.90 -3.58
C SER A 546 14.46 -27.23 -4.81
N TRP A 547 14.29 -27.87 -5.96
CA TRP A 547 14.56 -27.24 -7.23
C TRP A 547 13.31 -26.52 -7.74
N VAL A 548 13.53 -25.44 -8.48
CA VAL A 548 12.46 -24.70 -9.14
C VAL A 548 12.23 -25.30 -10.53
N ILE A 549 10.98 -25.58 -10.85
CA ILE A 549 10.60 -25.93 -12.23
C ILE A 549 10.86 -24.72 -13.12
N LEU A 550 11.72 -24.88 -14.13
CA LEU A 550 12.11 -23.82 -15.05
C LEU A 550 11.01 -23.55 -16.08
N THR A 551 10.88 -22.31 -16.49
CA THR A 551 10.05 -21.95 -17.63
C THR A 551 10.62 -22.52 -18.94
N PRO A 552 9.82 -22.74 -19.99
CA PRO A 552 10.32 -23.22 -21.29
C PRO A 552 11.48 -22.37 -21.86
N GLN A 553 11.45 -21.06 -21.63
CA GLN A 553 12.52 -20.14 -22.03
C GLN A 553 13.81 -20.38 -21.25
N GLU A 554 13.73 -20.71 -19.96
CA GLU A 554 14.88 -21.02 -19.11
C GLU A 554 15.44 -22.42 -19.41
N GLN A 555 14.57 -23.40 -19.71
CA GLN A 555 14.98 -24.77 -20.06
C GLN A 555 15.82 -24.82 -21.33
N LYS A 556 15.59 -23.92 -22.30
CA LYS A 556 16.32 -23.84 -23.56
C LYS A 556 16.35 -25.18 -24.32
N GLY A 557 15.25 -25.93 -24.28
CA GLY A 557 15.12 -27.24 -24.95
C GLY A 557 15.55 -28.46 -24.14
N SER A 558 15.82 -28.30 -22.83
CA SER A 558 15.98 -29.45 -21.92
C SER A 558 14.66 -30.22 -21.74
N THR A 559 14.76 -31.53 -21.63
CA THR A 559 13.62 -32.41 -21.25
C THR A 559 13.46 -32.55 -19.74
N ASP A 560 14.49 -32.19 -18.96
CA ASP A 560 14.42 -32.13 -17.50
C ASP A 560 13.76 -30.80 -17.08
N PRO A 561 12.60 -30.82 -16.40
CA PRO A 561 11.90 -29.60 -16.01
C PRO A 561 12.68 -28.74 -15.01
N TYR A 562 13.68 -29.27 -14.35
CA TYR A 562 14.47 -28.57 -13.33
C TYR A 562 15.79 -28.01 -13.87
N SER A 563 16.19 -28.38 -15.08
CA SER A 563 17.48 -27.92 -15.63
C SER A 563 17.35 -27.37 -17.04
N ASP A 564 18.27 -26.47 -17.37
CA ASP A 564 18.44 -26.05 -18.76
C ASP A 564 19.30 -27.06 -19.54
N LYS A 565 19.48 -26.83 -20.83
CA LYS A 565 20.28 -27.73 -21.70
C LYS A 565 21.75 -27.90 -21.30
N TRP A 566 22.25 -27.08 -20.38
CA TRP A 566 23.59 -27.20 -19.80
C TRP A 566 23.59 -27.84 -18.40
N GLY A 567 22.44 -28.33 -17.91
CA GLY A 567 22.29 -28.92 -16.59
C GLY A 567 22.23 -27.91 -15.43
N ARG A 568 22.08 -26.61 -15.72
CA ARG A 568 21.99 -25.58 -14.68
C ARG A 568 20.60 -25.55 -14.07
N LYS A 569 20.53 -25.36 -12.77
CA LYS A 569 19.30 -25.40 -11.97
C LYS A 569 19.10 -24.13 -11.18
N LYS A 570 17.86 -23.89 -10.78
CA LYS A 570 17.49 -22.91 -9.76
C LYS A 570 17.08 -23.63 -8.48
N ASN A 571 17.45 -23.05 -7.34
CA ASN A 571 17.07 -23.55 -6.02
C ASN A 571 16.02 -22.67 -5.38
N GLN A 572 15.12 -23.29 -4.65
CA GLN A 572 14.24 -22.67 -3.68
C GLN A 572 14.67 -23.15 -2.31
N ALA A 573 15.06 -22.23 -1.44
CA ALA A 573 15.42 -22.52 -0.05
C ALA A 573 14.41 -21.86 0.87
N THR A 574 13.80 -22.65 1.76
CA THR A 574 12.73 -22.22 2.66
C THR A 574 13.07 -22.53 4.10
N PHE A 575 12.75 -21.62 4.98
CA PHE A 575 12.68 -21.85 6.41
C PHE A 575 11.32 -21.40 6.94
N VAL A 576 10.66 -22.26 7.71
CA VAL A 576 9.38 -21.97 8.36
C VAL A 576 9.45 -22.35 9.83
N CYS A 577 8.91 -21.51 10.69
CA CYS A 577 8.93 -21.75 12.14
C CYS A 577 7.78 -21.02 12.84
N PHE A 578 7.61 -21.32 14.11
CA PHE A 578 6.82 -20.53 15.04
C PHE A 578 7.64 -20.23 16.32
N PHE A 579 7.31 -19.13 16.95
CA PHE A 579 8.00 -18.62 18.14
C PHE A 579 7.10 -17.71 19.00
N PRO A 580 7.34 -17.66 20.35
CA PRO A 580 8.18 -18.58 21.14
C PRO A 580 7.70 -20.02 20.95
N ALA A 581 8.58 -21.04 21.08
CA ALA A 581 8.23 -22.42 20.75
C ALA A 581 7.19 -23.05 21.67
N ASP A 582 7.20 -22.72 22.97
CA ASP A 582 6.29 -23.28 23.98
C ASP A 582 4.96 -22.52 24.08
N GLU A 583 4.96 -21.22 23.82
CA GLU A 583 3.77 -20.37 23.78
C GLU A 583 3.73 -19.60 22.47
N PRO A 584 3.39 -20.26 21.34
CA PRO A 584 3.54 -19.65 20.03
C PRO A 584 2.65 -18.41 19.83
N ARG A 585 3.29 -17.30 19.46
CA ARG A 585 2.61 -16.03 19.14
C ARG A 585 2.65 -15.73 17.65
N TYR A 586 3.77 -16.07 17.02
CA TYR A 586 3.98 -15.82 15.59
C TYR A 586 4.42 -17.07 14.87
N THR A 587 3.93 -17.24 13.67
CA THR A 587 4.46 -18.18 12.67
C THR A 587 5.10 -17.35 11.57
N ALA A 588 6.30 -17.71 11.14
CA ALA A 588 7.00 -17.00 10.07
C ALA A 588 7.61 -17.96 9.05
N LEU A 589 7.63 -17.50 7.79
CA LEU A 589 8.21 -18.25 6.68
C LEU A 589 9.08 -17.29 5.85
N VAL A 590 10.29 -17.75 5.53
CA VAL A 590 11.21 -17.11 4.58
C VAL A 590 11.50 -18.06 3.44
N THR A 591 11.35 -17.61 2.21
CA THR A 591 11.76 -18.34 1.01
C THR A 591 12.67 -17.48 0.14
N LEU A 592 13.80 -18.02 -0.26
CA LEU A 592 14.74 -17.40 -1.20
C LEU A 592 14.83 -18.24 -2.49
N TYR A 593 14.94 -17.57 -3.61
CA TYR A 593 15.06 -18.17 -4.95
C TYR A 593 16.40 -17.81 -5.56
N SER A 594 17.14 -18.80 -6.04
CA SER A 594 18.42 -18.56 -6.68
C SER A 594 18.29 -18.13 -8.14
N LYS A 595 19.30 -17.45 -8.64
CA LYS A 595 19.49 -17.30 -10.08
C LYS A 595 19.83 -18.68 -10.72
N LEU A 596 19.64 -18.78 -12.03
CA LEU A 596 20.05 -19.95 -12.80
C LEU A 596 21.59 -20.07 -12.76
N SER A 597 22.11 -21.22 -12.40
CA SER A 597 23.55 -21.52 -12.23
C SER A 597 24.17 -21.06 -10.92
N SER A 598 23.40 -20.63 -9.96
CA SER A 598 23.92 -20.30 -8.62
C SER A 598 24.40 -21.57 -7.91
N ARG A 599 25.27 -21.38 -6.93
CA ARG A 599 25.61 -22.43 -5.99
C ARG A 599 24.35 -22.87 -5.25
N THR A 600 24.24 -24.16 -4.95
CA THR A 600 23.14 -24.66 -4.11
C THR A 600 23.28 -24.08 -2.70
N PHE A 601 22.24 -23.44 -2.20
CA PHE A 601 22.13 -23.03 -0.81
C PHE A 601 20.91 -23.69 -0.17
N TYR A 602 20.98 -23.88 1.13
CA TYR A 602 20.01 -24.66 1.90
C TYR A 602 19.15 -23.76 2.80
N GLY A 603 17.95 -24.22 3.14
CA GLY A 603 17.04 -23.52 4.04
C GLY A 603 17.64 -23.18 5.41
N GLY A 604 18.59 -23.99 5.90
CA GLY A 604 19.34 -23.74 7.13
C GLY A 604 20.50 -22.72 7.02
N THR A 605 20.66 -22.07 5.87
CA THR A 605 21.70 -21.05 5.63
C THR A 605 21.08 -19.65 5.55
N LEU A 606 20.92 -19.05 4.37
CA LEU A 606 20.43 -17.68 4.21
C LEU A 606 18.99 -17.49 4.71
N PRO A 607 18.02 -18.39 4.43
CA PRO A 607 16.68 -18.22 5.00
C PRO A 607 16.66 -18.27 6.53
N ALA A 608 17.52 -19.12 7.13
CA ALA A 608 17.63 -19.21 8.59
C ALA A 608 18.27 -17.93 9.19
N LEU A 609 19.21 -17.29 8.49
CA LEU A 609 19.80 -16.01 8.94
C LEU A 609 18.78 -14.88 8.87
N ALA A 610 18.01 -14.79 7.78
CA ALA A 610 16.90 -13.82 7.71
C ALA A 610 15.89 -14.04 8.85
N MET A 611 15.55 -15.31 9.12
CA MET A 611 14.64 -15.65 10.20
C MET A 611 15.19 -15.28 11.57
N LEU A 612 16.50 -15.47 11.82
CA LEU A 612 17.15 -15.04 13.05
C LEU A 612 17.01 -13.53 13.27
N ASP A 613 17.26 -12.73 12.22
CA ASP A 613 17.09 -11.28 12.26
C ASP A 613 15.62 -10.91 12.54
N ILE A 614 14.64 -11.62 11.93
CA ILE A 614 13.21 -11.41 12.15
C ILE A 614 12.80 -11.72 13.59
N VAL A 615 13.18 -12.90 14.11
CA VAL A 615 12.84 -13.31 15.49
C VAL A 615 13.40 -12.32 16.50
N ASN A 616 14.67 -11.94 16.35
CA ASN A 616 15.34 -11.00 17.26
C ASN A 616 14.74 -9.58 17.16
N GLY A 617 14.40 -9.14 15.95
CA GLY A 617 13.75 -7.86 15.72
C GLY A 617 12.35 -7.78 16.35
N ILE A 618 11.53 -8.82 16.17
CA ILE A 618 10.19 -8.89 16.77
C ILE A 618 10.28 -9.00 18.30
N HIS A 619 11.25 -9.79 18.82
CA HIS A 619 11.50 -9.85 20.26
C HIS A 619 11.86 -8.46 20.84
N ALA A 620 12.66 -7.68 20.13
CA ALA A 620 13.02 -6.34 20.57
C ALA A 620 11.85 -5.35 20.62
N LEU A 621 10.78 -5.60 19.81
CA LEU A 621 9.53 -4.83 19.87
C LEU A 621 8.61 -5.27 21.01
N ASP A 622 8.82 -6.47 21.56
CA ASP A 622 7.94 -7.04 22.57
C ASP A 622 8.27 -6.52 23.98
N ASN A 623 7.53 -5.48 24.38
CA ASN A 623 7.64 -4.91 25.72
C ASN A 623 7.05 -5.80 26.82
N SER A 624 6.43 -6.95 26.50
CA SER A 624 5.78 -7.83 27.50
C SER A 624 6.79 -8.49 28.44
N GLN A 625 8.07 -8.56 28.02
CA GLN A 625 9.20 -9.08 28.82
C GLN A 625 10.07 -7.97 29.45
N ALA A 626 9.75 -6.71 29.20
CA ALA A 626 10.39 -5.64 29.96
C ALA A 626 10.03 -5.88 31.45
N GLU A 627 11.03 -6.27 32.27
CA GLU A 627 10.84 -6.25 33.71
C GLU A 627 10.22 -4.92 34.09
N PRO A 628 9.12 -4.89 34.86
CA PRO A 628 8.57 -3.63 35.32
C PRO A 628 9.73 -2.93 36.03
N LEU A 629 10.15 -1.77 35.50
CA LEU A 629 11.19 -0.95 36.10
C LEU A 629 10.92 -0.97 37.58
N SER A 630 11.81 -1.63 38.35
CA SER A 630 11.61 -1.81 39.78
C SER A 630 11.25 -0.43 40.33
N SER A 631 10.20 -0.33 41.13
CA SER A 631 9.74 0.92 41.75
C SER A 631 10.83 1.63 42.61
N LYS A 632 12.05 1.04 42.67
CA LYS A 632 13.25 1.59 43.23
C LYS A 632 14.21 2.21 42.20
N ALA A 633 14.08 1.98 40.92
CA ALA A 633 14.62 2.90 39.93
C ALA A 633 13.74 4.15 40.04
N GLN A 634 14.20 5.16 40.79
CA GLN A 634 13.62 6.49 40.67
C GLN A 634 13.54 6.76 39.19
N ALA A 635 12.28 6.92 38.70
CA ALA A 635 12.07 7.44 37.37
C ALA A 635 13.08 8.60 37.25
N PRO A 636 13.95 8.62 36.22
CA PRO A 636 14.81 9.78 35.98
C PRO A 636 13.81 10.91 36.02
N SER A 637 13.97 11.82 37.00
CA SER A 637 13.01 12.87 37.33
C SER A 637 12.48 13.41 36.04
N MET A 638 11.20 13.15 35.76
CA MET A 638 10.52 13.62 34.55
C MET A 638 10.88 15.08 34.44
N GLY A 639 11.47 15.41 33.32
CA GLY A 639 12.29 16.55 33.09
C GLY A 639 11.81 17.77 33.86
N ARG A 640 12.75 18.49 34.50
CA ARG A 640 12.52 19.83 35.00
C ARG A 640 11.41 20.45 34.17
N GLU A 641 10.26 20.78 34.79
CA GLU A 641 9.29 21.67 34.17
C GLU A 641 10.06 22.94 33.82
N ILE A 642 10.39 23.09 32.56
CA ILE A 642 11.09 24.30 32.10
C ILE A 642 9.96 25.32 31.94
N GLU A 643 9.81 26.22 32.95
CA GLU A 643 8.96 27.39 32.80
C GLU A 643 9.52 28.25 31.67
N PHE A 644 8.82 28.26 30.56
CA PHE A 644 9.16 29.11 29.42
C PHE A 644 8.62 30.51 29.68
N GLU A 645 9.49 31.45 29.99
CA GLU A 645 9.16 32.86 29.76
C GLU A 645 9.05 33.08 28.25
N GLN A 646 7.80 33.21 27.76
CA GLN A 646 7.56 33.58 26.36
C GLN A 646 8.27 34.88 26.04
N ALA A 647 9.18 34.85 25.06
CA ALA A 647 9.89 36.00 24.57
C ALA A 647 8.88 37.05 24.10
N LYS A 648 8.73 38.15 24.84
CA LYS A 648 7.94 39.32 24.40
C LYS A 648 8.66 39.94 23.21
N ALA A 649 7.93 40.10 22.09
CA ALA A 649 8.46 40.67 20.87
C ALA A 649 9.25 41.94 21.15
N GLY A 650 10.54 41.98 20.83
CA GLY A 650 11.42 43.15 20.89
C GLY A 650 12.30 43.30 22.15
N LYS A 651 12.27 42.39 23.10
CA LYS A 651 13.19 42.40 24.26
C LYS A 651 14.06 41.18 24.30
N SER A 652 15.35 41.32 24.69
CA SER A 652 16.26 40.20 24.93
C SER A 652 15.73 39.38 26.10
N SER A 653 15.60 38.09 25.90
CA SER A 653 15.20 37.10 26.92
C SER A 653 16.42 36.32 27.42
N PRO A 654 16.41 35.76 28.65
CA PRO A 654 17.49 34.91 29.09
C PRO A 654 17.51 33.57 28.35
N VAL A 655 18.70 33.10 27.94
CA VAL A 655 18.85 31.79 27.28
C VAL A 655 18.55 30.68 28.32
N PRO A 656 17.71 29.67 28.00
CA PRO A 656 17.36 28.59 28.92
C PRO A 656 18.58 27.71 29.27
N ASP A 657 18.51 27.03 30.41
CA ASP A 657 19.50 26.02 30.80
C ASP A 657 19.18 24.70 30.09
N LEU A 658 20.05 24.29 29.18
CA LEU A 658 19.87 23.12 28.30
C LEU A 658 20.70 21.93 28.73
N LYS A 659 21.55 22.09 29.73
CA LYS A 659 22.52 21.05 30.15
C LYS A 659 21.78 19.77 30.57
N GLY A 660 22.19 18.62 30.02
CA GLY A 660 21.61 17.32 30.29
C GLY A 660 20.31 17.00 29.51
N LEU A 661 19.80 17.91 28.71
CA LEU A 661 18.64 17.64 27.84
C LEU A 661 19.07 16.79 26.63
N GLY A 662 18.16 15.91 26.15
CA GLY A 662 18.31 15.27 24.86
C GLY A 662 18.20 16.31 23.72
N LEU A 663 18.73 15.99 22.55
CA LEU A 663 18.75 16.92 21.41
C LEU A 663 17.36 17.49 21.09
N LYS A 664 16.33 16.64 21.06
CA LYS A 664 14.93 17.05 20.75
C LYS A 664 14.40 18.07 21.75
N ASP A 665 14.61 17.82 23.05
CA ASP A 665 14.11 18.69 24.12
C ASP A 665 14.90 20.01 24.15
N ALA A 666 16.19 19.96 23.85
CA ALA A 666 17.03 21.14 23.76
C ALA A 666 16.62 22.04 22.57
N ILE A 667 16.38 21.48 21.39
CA ILE A 667 15.87 22.23 20.23
C ILE A 667 14.52 22.89 20.58
N TYR A 668 13.59 22.12 21.16
CA TYR A 668 12.29 22.61 21.55
C TYR A 668 12.39 23.79 22.54
N ALA A 669 13.25 23.67 23.55
CA ALA A 669 13.48 24.72 24.54
C ALA A 669 14.09 26.00 23.91
N ILE A 670 15.04 25.85 22.99
CA ILE A 670 15.69 26.97 22.28
C ILE A 670 14.69 27.70 21.39
N GLU A 671 13.94 26.99 20.58
CA GLU A 671 13.04 27.60 19.60
C GLU A 671 11.82 28.25 20.25
N ASN A 672 11.23 27.64 21.30
CA ASN A 672 10.16 28.26 22.07
C ASN A 672 10.61 29.50 22.88
N SER A 673 11.90 29.61 23.16
CA SER A 673 12.48 30.82 23.75
C SER A 673 12.82 31.91 22.71
N GLY A 674 12.47 31.68 21.43
CA GLY A 674 12.66 32.66 20.35
C GLY A 674 14.07 32.70 19.76
N TYR A 675 14.87 31.65 19.95
CA TYR A 675 16.23 31.52 19.43
C TYR A 675 16.31 30.48 18.30
N ARG A 676 17.42 30.46 17.58
CA ARG A 676 17.76 29.40 16.61
C ARG A 676 18.72 28.41 17.23
N CYS A 677 18.55 27.13 16.93
CA CYS A 677 19.45 26.08 17.40
C CYS A 677 20.56 25.77 16.39
N SER A 678 21.78 25.60 16.89
CA SER A 678 22.89 24.95 16.16
C SER A 678 23.50 23.91 17.08
N TYR A 679 23.76 22.69 16.57
CA TYR A 679 24.24 21.62 17.42
C TYR A 679 25.39 20.82 16.77
N SER A 680 26.21 20.16 17.62
CA SER A 680 27.24 19.21 17.22
C SER A 680 27.32 18.05 18.21
N GLY A 681 27.64 16.82 17.72
CA GLY A 681 27.70 15.62 18.55
C GLY A 681 26.36 14.86 18.61
N SER A 682 26.29 13.86 19.50
CA SER A 682 25.08 13.03 19.72
C SER A 682 24.96 12.72 21.23
N GLY A 683 23.71 12.45 21.70
CA GLY A 683 23.42 12.17 23.11
C GLY A 683 22.79 13.34 23.84
N HIS A 684 23.29 13.75 24.99
CA HIS A 684 22.75 14.82 25.83
C HIS A 684 23.60 16.09 25.78
N VAL A 685 22.99 17.24 25.98
CA VAL A 685 23.72 18.52 25.99
C VAL A 685 24.76 18.55 27.10
N SER A 686 26.03 18.58 26.72
CA SER A 686 27.16 18.71 27.64
C SER A 686 27.54 20.16 27.84
N SER A 687 27.41 21.03 26.83
CA SER A 687 27.69 22.45 26.91
C SER A 687 26.82 23.27 25.96
N GLN A 688 26.61 24.55 26.28
CA GLN A 688 25.88 25.51 25.48
C GLN A 688 26.55 26.87 25.40
N SER A 689 26.30 27.60 24.32
CA SER A 689 26.72 29.00 24.15
C SER A 689 25.61 29.78 23.39
N PRO A 690 25.10 30.90 23.94
CA PRO A 690 25.48 31.56 25.22
C PRO A 690 25.15 30.73 26.45
N ALA A 691 25.81 31.05 27.57
CA ALA A 691 25.59 30.40 28.86
C ALA A 691 24.13 30.62 29.34
N PRO A 692 23.60 29.67 30.17
CA PRO A 692 22.26 29.81 30.76
C PRO A 692 22.07 31.13 31.48
N GLY A 693 20.88 31.74 31.32
CA GLY A 693 20.53 33.01 31.95
C GLY A 693 21.12 34.27 31.29
N LYS A 694 22.02 34.15 30.32
CA LYS A 694 22.51 35.30 29.54
C LYS A 694 21.41 35.83 28.63
N ALA A 695 21.20 37.14 28.66
CA ALA A 695 20.29 37.81 27.75
C ALA A 695 20.84 37.79 26.32
N ALA A 696 20.05 37.33 25.37
CA ALA A 696 20.40 37.31 23.95
C ALA A 696 19.27 37.97 23.12
N ALA A 697 19.61 38.51 21.96
CA ALA A 697 18.63 39.11 21.07
C ALA A 697 17.69 38.05 20.47
N PRO A 698 16.38 38.30 20.30
CA PRO A 698 15.48 37.38 19.62
C PRO A 698 16.01 36.95 18.25
N GLY A 699 15.93 35.68 17.91
CA GLY A 699 16.45 35.12 16.66
C GLY A 699 17.96 34.86 16.62
N SER A 700 18.73 35.16 17.71
CA SER A 700 20.14 34.79 17.78
C SER A 700 20.31 33.26 17.88
N THR A 701 21.49 32.75 17.49
CA THR A 701 21.76 31.32 17.51
C THR A 701 22.31 30.88 18.85
N VAL A 702 21.70 29.86 19.44
CA VAL A 702 22.24 29.11 20.60
C VAL A 702 22.91 27.86 20.09
N THR A 703 24.17 27.70 20.34
CA THR A 703 24.96 26.52 19.96
C THR A 703 25.06 25.56 21.11
N ILE A 704 24.77 24.28 20.89
CA ILE A 704 24.88 23.20 21.88
C ILE A 704 25.86 22.12 21.42
N THR A 705 26.59 21.54 22.33
CA THR A 705 27.42 20.36 22.09
C THR A 705 26.85 19.20 22.87
N LEU A 706 26.67 18.07 22.19
CA LEU A 706 26.11 16.83 22.71
C LEU A 706 27.24 15.82 22.93
N GLN A 707 27.14 15.05 24.03
CA GLN A 707 28.00 13.92 24.36
C GLN A 707 27.18 12.77 24.92
#